data_f0ee583a553de46d3f7345e73c5bb366
#
_entry.id   f0ee583a553de46d3f7345e73c5bb366
#
_cell.length_a   1.000
_cell.length_b   1.000
_cell.length_c   1.000
_cell.angle_alpha   90.00
_cell.angle_beta   90.00
_cell.angle_gamma   90.00
#
_symmetry.space_group_name_H-M   'P 1'
#
loop_
_entity.id
_entity.type
_entity.pdbx_description
1 polymer ?
#
loop_
_entity_poly.entity_id
_entity_poly.type
_entity_poly.pdbx_seq_one_letter_code
_entity_poly.pdbx_strand_id
1 'polypeptide(L)'
;MLFLARYKMATLCRLLILLCLGVIAVHARAEESIELCSRSRLLQQAHVRGLSPALLPQQTSPSDTDVLHYSLSLTVQPPDSYLTGKNVMTIRSLRNDLNEFRFQLADSFTITTLQLDGCPISFTRINPVTVQAEFDRAYRAEETFELTVGYEGFTRTEGFGSIVFGVRSSGAPYAYTLSEPWFSYTWWPCKDDNTDKATADITVTVPEGLVVASNGLLRSVESTGQGQTRYHWVHRYPVAPYLISFAATNYNTWTVNFEHANGTMPVQFFIFPEDDTAEHRAAWEKCVDMLSVFSRIFGTYPFIEEKYGIYQFGFQGGMEHQTMTGQGGFWEGVTAHELAHQWWGDMVTCKTWHDIWLNEGFATYSQALWAENKPGSSGFPALRSTMQLLKPSRVDGSVYCYDISDIGRIFSSSFSYRKAAWVLHQLRHVVGDAPFFAILHEYRNRYRYDSASTEDFIAVAESVYGKSLRWFFDEWVYGIGAPAYRWGWANRQVNGKNYLLLSVEQTQPDTYGVFTMPIDIRATCNGQSWTRAIWNDARTEYYVLPIPAPTSSVALDEGGWILATEIQNAPYVPGPPVVVDTAPTPGARVSYGLDQLRVTFHTEVIVSASDFEVRGQRQGVQPFIFQYDPATCTVTLRFLQPLPPDVYTLRVRDTVRAADSGLTLDGEVREAVLPSGDGQPGGDAVVYFSVTLQAHPSPPPPVGRRPRR
;
A
#
# COMPACT_ATOMS: atom_id res chain seq x y z
N MET A 1 -45.10 -22.05 -30.20
CA MET A 1 -44.54 -21.34 -29.03
C MET A 1 -43.34 -22.05 -28.38
N LEU A 2 -43.27 -23.36 -28.30
CA LEU A 2 -42.11 -24.06 -27.69
C LEU A 2 -40.79 -23.97 -28.49
N PHE A 3 -40.82 -23.80 -29.79
CA PHE A 3 -39.62 -23.69 -30.63
C PHE A 3 -38.89 -22.33 -30.49
N LEU A 4 -39.61 -21.23 -30.32
CA LEU A 4 -39.01 -19.87 -30.10
C LEU A 4 -38.42 -19.73 -28.70
N ALA A 5 -38.94 -20.42 -27.70
CA ALA A 5 -38.39 -20.40 -26.34
C ALA A 5 -37.04 -21.14 -26.24
N ARG A 6 -36.90 -22.27 -26.96
CA ARG A 6 -35.62 -23.01 -27.03
C ARG A 6 -34.52 -22.23 -27.78
N TYR A 7 -34.88 -21.48 -28.82
CA TYR A 7 -33.90 -20.69 -29.57
C TYR A 7 -33.40 -19.48 -28.77
N LYS A 8 -34.28 -18.81 -28.02
CA LYS A 8 -33.88 -17.69 -27.12
C LYS A 8 -33.03 -18.19 -25.96
N MET A 9 -33.30 -19.36 -25.40
CA MET A 9 -32.52 -19.90 -24.30
C MET A 9 -31.13 -20.37 -24.74
N ALA A 10 -31.00 -20.94 -25.96
CA ALA A 10 -29.72 -21.34 -26.52
C ALA A 10 -28.84 -20.10 -26.88
N THR A 11 -29.47 -19.01 -27.34
CA THR A 11 -28.76 -17.75 -27.63
C THR A 11 -28.33 -17.06 -26.34
N LEU A 12 -29.15 -17.06 -25.29
CA LEU A 12 -28.81 -16.54 -23.97
C LEU A 12 -27.67 -17.32 -23.32
N CYS A 13 -27.68 -18.66 -23.38
CA CYS A 13 -26.57 -19.49 -22.92
C CYS A 13 -25.26 -19.24 -23.70
N ARG A 14 -25.33 -19.07 -25.01
CA ARG A 14 -24.14 -18.72 -25.82
C ARG A 14 -23.60 -17.34 -25.50
N LEU A 15 -24.46 -16.33 -25.25
CA LEU A 15 -24.01 -15.01 -24.78
C LEU A 15 -23.39 -15.07 -23.40
N LEU A 16 -23.98 -15.83 -22.44
CA LEU A 16 -23.42 -16.04 -21.11
C LEU A 16 -22.07 -16.78 -21.15
N ILE A 17 -21.94 -17.79 -22.00
CA ILE A 17 -20.67 -18.51 -22.18
C ILE A 17 -19.60 -17.61 -22.81
N LEU A 18 -19.95 -16.77 -23.79
CA LEU A 18 -19.04 -15.80 -24.38
C LEU A 18 -18.64 -14.68 -23.40
N LEU A 19 -19.59 -14.23 -22.56
CA LEU A 19 -19.28 -13.29 -21.45
C LEU A 19 -18.37 -13.95 -20.40
N CYS A 20 -18.66 -15.20 -20.00
CA CYS A 20 -17.79 -15.94 -19.06
C CYS A 20 -16.41 -16.21 -19.64
N LEU A 21 -16.30 -16.58 -20.93
CA LEU A 21 -15.01 -16.77 -21.61
C LEU A 21 -14.27 -15.44 -21.79
N GLY A 22 -14.97 -14.35 -22.04
CA GLY A 22 -14.39 -13.00 -22.07
C GLY A 22 -13.87 -12.55 -20.71
N VAL A 23 -14.64 -12.80 -19.63
CA VAL A 23 -14.22 -12.51 -18.26
C VAL A 23 -13.05 -13.40 -17.84
N ILE A 24 -13.05 -14.69 -18.19
CA ILE A 24 -11.93 -15.61 -17.92
C ILE A 24 -10.68 -15.19 -18.70
N ALA A 25 -10.80 -14.76 -19.95
CA ALA A 25 -9.66 -14.29 -20.76
C ALA A 25 -9.09 -12.96 -20.25
N VAL A 26 -9.93 -12.06 -19.76
CA VAL A 26 -9.51 -10.81 -19.12
C VAL A 26 -8.86 -11.10 -17.74
N HIS A 27 -9.39 -12.06 -16.96
CA HIS A 27 -8.78 -12.51 -15.69
C HIS A 27 -7.41 -13.14 -15.93
N ALA A 28 -7.29 -14.06 -16.89
CA ALA A 28 -6.02 -14.70 -17.20
C ALA A 28 -4.94 -13.68 -17.66
N ARG A 29 -5.30 -12.71 -18.48
CA ARG A 29 -4.38 -11.64 -18.91
C ARG A 29 -3.99 -10.67 -17.79
N ALA A 30 -4.88 -10.40 -16.83
CA ALA A 30 -4.57 -9.54 -15.69
C ALA A 30 -3.68 -10.27 -14.66
N GLU A 31 -3.93 -11.56 -14.38
CA GLU A 31 -3.04 -12.39 -13.56
C GLU A 31 -1.65 -12.52 -14.18
N GLU A 32 -1.56 -12.74 -15.49
CA GLU A 32 -0.30 -12.83 -16.22
C GLU A 32 0.54 -11.54 -16.09
N SER A 33 -0.08 -10.36 -16.17
CA SER A 33 0.65 -9.07 -16.12
C SER A 33 1.23 -8.77 -14.73
N ILE A 34 0.57 -9.18 -13.65
CA ILE A 34 0.99 -8.93 -12.26
C ILE A 34 2.09 -9.91 -11.84
N GLU A 35 2.01 -11.16 -12.29
CA GLU A 35 3.05 -12.15 -12.04
C GLU A 35 4.31 -11.91 -12.87
N LEU A 36 4.20 -11.23 -14.02
CA LEU A 36 5.32 -11.07 -14.94
C LEU A 36 6.46 -10.23 -14.36
N CYS A 37 6.21 -9.12 -13.69
CA CYS A 37 7.28 -8.33 -13.07
C CYS A 37 8.01 -9.13 -11.98
N SER A 38 7.30 -9.78 -11.07
CA SER A 38 7.92 -10.53 -9.98
C SER A 38 8.44 -11.92 -10.41
N ARG A 39 7.73 -12.65 -11.32
CA ARG A 39 8.19 -13.95 -11.84
C ARG A 39 9.40 -13.84 -12.72
N SER A 40 9.48 -12.81 -13.56
CA SER A 40 10.64 -12.61 -14.43
C SER A 40 11.88 -12.29 -13.61
N ARG A 41 11.73 -11.50 -12.54
CA ARG A 41 12.80 -11.27 -11.57
C ARG A 41 13.24 -12.59 -10.89
N LEU A 42 12.30 -13.47 -10.52
CA LEU A 42 12.61 -14.78 -9.93
C LEU A 42 13.20 -15.80 -10.94
N LEU A 43 12.76 -15.79 -12.20
CA LEU A 43 13.26 -16.73 -13.23
C LEU A 43 14.69 -16.39 -13.66
N GLN A 44 15.06 -15.11 -13.72
CA GLN A 44 16.44 -14.71 -13.98
C GLN A 44 17.37 -15.04 -12.80
N GLN A 45 16.89 -14.94 -11.55
CA GLN A 45 17.65 -15.44 -10.38
C GLN A 45 18.02 -16.93 -10.48
N ALA A 46 17.17 -17.76 -11.08
CA ALA A 46 17.45 -19.19 -11.24
C ALA A 46 18.66 -19.45 -12.15
N HIS A 47 19.01 -18.52 -13.04
CA HIS A 47 20.20 -18.59 -13.91
C HIS A 47 21.47 -18.07 -13.22
N VAL A 48 21.36 -17.29 -12.15
CA VAL A 48 22.49 -16.64 -11.44
C VAL A 48 22.84 -17.33 -10.11
N ARG A 49 22.28 -18.50 -9.82
CA ARG A 49 22.62 -19.31 -8.62
C ARG A 49 24.09 -19.73 -8.62
N GLY A 50 24.93 -18.90 -8.03
CA GLY A 50 26.35 -19.15 -7.86
C GLY A 50 27.14 -18.08 -7.12
N LEU A 51 26.52 -16.95 -6.79
CA LEU A 51 27.19 -15.85 -6.08
C LEU A 51 27.09 -16.01 -4.57
N SER A 52 28.24 -15.94 -3.93
CA SER A 52 28.39 -16.05 -2.48
C SER A 52 27.71 -14.86 -1.76
N PRO A 53 27.03 -15.04 -0.61
CA PRO A 53 26.41 -13.96 0.18
C PRO A 53 27.41 -12.89 0.67
N ALA A 54 28.70 -13.10 0.47
CA ALA A 54 29.78 -12.21 0.92
C ALA A 54 29.94 -10.90 0.12
N LEU A 55 29.17 -10.70 -0.95
CA LEU A 55 29.25 -9.53 -1.84
C LEU A 55 28.06 -8.57 -1.70
N LEU A 56 27.32 -8.62 -0.58
CA LEU A 56 26.42 -7.51 -0.28
C LEU A 56 27.27 -6.24 -0.17
N PRO A 57 27.09 -5.22 -0.99
CA PRO A 57 27.56 -3.90 -0.66
C PRO A 57 26.85 -3.57 0.66
N GLN A 58 27.54 -3.74 1.76
CA GLN A 58 27.04 -3.12 2.99
C GLN A 58 26.82 -1.66 2.64
N GLN A 59 25.68 -1.10 3.02
CA GLN A 59 25.45 0.34 3.09
C GLN A 59 26.51 0.99 3.99
N THR A 60 27.70 1.12 3.48
CA THR A 60 28.86 1.65 4.18
C THR A 60 29.57 2.70 3.32
N SER A 61 28.79 3.38 2.48
CA SER A 61 29.23 4.71 2.14
C SER A 61 28.95 5.56 3.37
N PRO A 62 29.98 6.08 4.05
CA PRO A 62 29.76 7.00 5.14
C PRO A 62 28.90 8.15 4.64
N SER A 63 27.94 8.60 5.44
CA SER A 63 27.14 9.81 5.19
C SER A 63 27.98 11.09 5.29
N ASP A 64 29.24 11.02 4.89
CA ASP A 64 30.24 12.10 4.97
C ASP A 64 30.45 12.83 3.65
N THR A 65 29.79 12.37 2.59
CA THR A 65 29.83 12.97 1.25
C THR A 65 28.45 12.96 0.59
N ASP A 66 28.24 13.93 -0.30
CA ASP A 66 27.05 14.09 -1.12
C ASP A 66 27.49 14.23 -2.59
N VAL A 67 27.06 13.32 -3.43
CA VAL A 67 27.32 13.38 -4.88
C VAL A 67 26.28 14.27 -5.52
N LEU A 68 26.69 15.42 -6.03
CA LEU A 68 25.79 16.41 -6.62
C LEU A 68 25.49 16.12 -8.08
N HIS A 69 26.46 15.53 -8.81
CA HIS A 69 26.33 15.29 -10.25
C HIS A 69 27.23 14.16 -10.73
N TYR A 70 26.71 13.38 -11.67
CA TYR A 70 27.45 12.38 -12.45
C TYR A 70 27.55 12.83 -13.91
N SER A 71 28.75 12.94 -14.47
CA SER A 71 28.98 13.09 -15.91
C SER A 71 29.54 11.80 -16.48
N LEU A 72 28.67 10.93 -16.93
CA LEU A 72 28.97 9.58 -17.38
C LEU A 72 29.11 9.55 -18.90
N SER A 73 30.26 9.06 -19.39
CA SER A 73 30.52 8.84 -20.82
C SER A 73 30.90 7.40 -21.05
N LEU A 74 30.20 6.71 -21.95
CA LEU A 74 30.33 5.30 -22.24
C LEU A 74 30.58 5.07 -23.74
N THR A 75 31.41 4.10 -24.07
CA THR A 75 31.48 3.50 -25.41
C THR A 75 31.14 2.01 -25.29
N VAL A 76 30.07 1.60 -25.96
CA VAL A 76 29.58 0.22 -25.96
C VAL A 76 29.42 -0.28 -27.40
N GLN A 77 29.73 -1.55 -27.62
CA GLN A 77 29.67 -2.18 -28.96
C GLN A 77 28.89 -3.48 -28.92
N PRO A 78 27.54 -3.43 -28.74
CA PRO A 78 26.74 -4.65 -28.72
C PRO A 78 26.99 -5.50 -30.00
N PRO A 79 27.06 -6.83 -29.90
CA PRO A 79 26.77 -7.63 -28.72
C PRO A 79 27.99 -7.86 -27.79
N ASP A 80 29.14 -7.20 -28.03
CA ASP A 80 30.31 -7.32 -27.17
C ASP A 80 30.06 -6.73 -25.79
N SER A 81 30.40 -7.44 -24.73
CA SER A 81 30.25 -7.01 -23.35
C SER A 81 31.42 -6.15 -22.81
N TYR A 82 32.38 -5.82 -23.66
CA TYR A 82 33.47 -4.90 -23.32
C TYR A 82 32.98 -3.47 -23.37
N LEU A 83 33.28 -2.73 -22.31
CA LEU A 83 32.84 -1.35 -22.12
C LEU A 83 34.07 -0.48 -21.79
N THR A 84 34.14 0.70 -22.39
CA THR A 84 35.05 1.79 -21.99
C THR A 84 34.24 2.93 -21.46
N GLY A 85 34.58 3.43 -20.28
CA GLY A 85 33.82 4.47 -19.61
C GLY A 85 34.69 5.52 -18.92
N LYS A 86 34.09 6.69 -18.74
CA LYS A 86 34.61 7.77 -17.90
C LYS A 86 33.44 8.37 -17.11
N ASN A 87 33.58 8.46 -15.80
CA ASN A 87 32.65 9.21 -14.97
C ASN A 87 33.39 10.34 -14.24
N VAL A 88 32.83 11.54 -14.29
CA VAL A 88 33.26 12.67 -13.47
C VAL A 88 32.16 12.91 -12.43
N MET A 89 32.50 12.74 -11.17
CA MET A 89 31.61 12.94 -10.04
C MET A 89 31.92 14.27 -9.38
N THR A 90 30.93 15.18 -9.31
CA THR A 90 31.01 16.39 -8.49
C THR A 90 30.51 16.04 -7.09
N ILE A 91 31.38 16.13 -6.10
CA ILE A 91 31.15 15.64 -4.74
C ILE A 91 31.31 16.79 -3.75
N ARG A 92 30.41 16.87 -2.78
CA ARG A 92 30.45 17.78 -1.65
C ARG A 92 30.84 17.01 -0.39
N SER A 93 31.80 17.54 0.36
CA SER A 93 32.14 17.04 1.68
C SER A 93 31.06 17.45 2.70
N LEU A 94 30.57 16.53 3.52
CA LEU A 94 29.63 16.81 4.60
C LEU A 94 30.34 16.91 5.97
N ARG A 95 31.65 16.67 6.04
CA ARG A 95 32.45 16.78 7.27
C ARG A 95 33.76 17.50 7.05
N ASN A 96 34.34 17.96 8.14
CA ASN A 96 35.74 18.43 8.13
C ASN A 96 36.69 17.20 8.09
N ASP A 97 37.87 17.45 7.57
CA ASP A 97 38.97 16.48 7.49
C ASP A 97 38.63 15.24 6.65
N LEU A 98 37.79 15.39 5.60
CA LEU A 98 37.55 14.36 4.62
C LEU A 98 38.81 14.15 3.76
N ASN A 99 39.37 12.95 3.80
CA ASN A 99 40.62 12.60 3.12
C ASN A 99 40.51 11.34 2.26
N GLU A 100 39.31 10.76 2.11
CA GLU A 100 39.03 9.61 1.25
C GLU A 100 37.61 9.66 0.71
N PHE A 101 37.37 8.99 -0.39
CA PHE A 101 36.03 8.72 -0.92
C PHE A 101 35.92 7.26 -1.38
N ARG A 102 34.80 6.64 -1.09
CA ARG A 102 34.50 5.26 -1.49
C ARG A 102 33.41 5.25 -2.54
N PHE A 103 33.66 4.51 -3.62
CA PHE A 103 32.69 4.25 -4.68
C PHE A 103 32.72 2.78 -5.07
N GLN A 104 31.65 2.33 -5.75
CA GLN A 104 31.50 0.97 -6.20
C GLN A 104 31.86 0.88 -7.70
N LEU A 105 32.66 -0.10 -8.05
CA LEU A 105 33.00 -0.52 -9.43
C LEU A 105 33.52 -1.95 -9.40
N ALA A 106 32.96 -2.83 -10.22
CA ALA A 106 33.37 -4.25 -10.30
C ALA A 106 34.87 -4.40 -10.61
N ASP A 107 35.47 -5.45 -10.04
CA ASP A 107 36.91 -5.75 -10.26
C ASP A 107 37.21 -6.32 -11.66
N SER A 108 36.19 -6.59 -12.47
CA SER A 108 36.33 -6.88 -13.91
C SER A 108 36.73 -5.65 -14.72
N PHE A 109 36.67 -4.44 -14.13
CA PHE A 109 37.13 -3.22 -14.76
C PHE A 109 38.53 -2.82 -14.25
N THR A 110 39.39 -2.48 -15.20
CA THR A 110 40.65 -1.79 -14.93
C THR A 110 40.39 -0.29 -14.84
N ILE A 111 40.78 0.35 -13.73
CA ILE A 111 40.77 1.80 -13.61
C ILE A 111 42.00 2.34 -14.39
N THR A 112 41.72 3.04 -15.48
CA THR A 112 42.77 3.60 -16.37
C THR A 112 43.17 5.01 -15.96
N THR A 113 42.27 5.72 -15.26
CA THR A 113 42.50 7.09 -14.77
C THR A 113 41.75 7.28 -13.43
N LEU A 114 42.46 7.81 -12.44
CA LEU A 114 41.82 8.34 -11.23
C LEU A 114 42.44 9.70 -10.92
N GLN A 115 41.59 10.75 -10.95
CA GLN A 115 42.04 12.14 -10.72
C GLN A 115 41.10 12.86 -9.79
N LEU A 116 41.65 13.66 -8.90
CA LEU A 116 40.96 14.59 -8.03
C LEU A 116 41.30 16.02 -8.49
N ASP A 117 40.28 16.81 -8.88
CA ASP A 117 40.43 18.14 -9.44
C ASP A 117 41.47 18.19 -10.59
N GLY A 118 41.47 17.14 -11.43
CA GLY A 118 42.41 16.99 -12.55
C GLY A 118 43.80 16.44 -12.18
N CYS A 119 44.15 16.28 -10.92
CA CYS A 119 45.41 15.74 -10.45
C CYS A 119 45.31 14.22 -10.20
N PRO A 120 46.26 13.40 -10.71
CA PRO A 120 46.25 11.97 -10.42
C PRO A 120 46.39 11.68 -8.92
N ILE A 121 45.59 10.74 -8.42
CA ILE A 121 45.63 10.30 -7.02
C ILE A 121 45.72 8.74 -6.96
N SER A 122 46.09 8.23 -5.78
CA SER A 122 46.12 6.81 -5.49
C SER A 122 44.74 6.25 -5.12
N PHE A 123 44.58 4.97 -5.26
CA PHE A 123 43.41 4.24 -4.78
C PHE A 123 43.77 2.87 -4.24
N THR A 124 42.89 2.37 -3.38
CA THR A 124 42.94 0.99 -2.87
C THR A 124 41.62 0.28 -3.21
N ARG A 125 41.69 -0.90 -3.77
CA ARG A 125 40.49 -1.74 -3.94
C ARG A 125 40.27 -2.53 -2.65
N ILE A 126 39.25 -2.13 -1.88
CA ILE A 126 38.92 -2.71 -0.56
C ILE A 126 38.40 -4.13 -0.69
N ASN A 127 37.57 -4.38 -1.71
CA ASN A 127 36.98 -5.68 -2.05
C ASN A 127 36.63 -5.70 -3.55
N PRO A 128 36.11 -6.79 -4.12
CA PRO A 128 35.80 -6.88 -5.54
C PRO A 128 34.87 -5.80 -6.11
N VAL A 129 34.12 -5.08 -5.27
CA VAL A 129 33.16 -4.05 -5.72
C VAL A 129 33.46 -2.66 -5.17
N THR A 130 34.27 -2.50 -4.13
CA THR A 130 34.51 -1.21 -3.46
C THR A 130 35.92 -0.70 -3.72
N VAL A 131 36.02 0.52 -4.20
CA VAL A 131 37.25 1.26 -4.42
C VAL A 131 37.30 2.47 -3.47
N GLN A 132 38.43 2.68 -2.81
CA GLN A 132 38.71 3.85 -1.98
C GLN A 132 39.72 4.74 -2.71
N ALA A 133 39.32 5.94 -3.03
CA ALA A 133 40.20 7.01 -3.52
C ALA A 133 40.83 7.71 -2.33
N GLU A 134 42.15 7.92 -2.37
CA GLU A 134 42.92 8.58 -1.30
C GLU A 134 43.22 10.01 -1.72
N PHE A 135 42.81 10.98 -0.91
CA PHE A 135 42.94 12.38 -1.26
C PHE A 135 44.36 12.92 -0.91
N ASP A 136 44.82 13.86 -1.68
CA ASP A 136 46.09 14.54 -1.49
C ASP A 136 46.07 15.54 -0.32
N ARG A 137 44.87 16.00 0.09
CA ARG A 137 44.60 16.86 1.22
C ARG A 137 43.27 16.51 1.90
N ALA A 138 43.10 17.05 3.09
CA ALA A 138 41.78 16.99 3.73
C ALA A 138 40.87 18.11 3.22
N TYR A 139 39.59 17.78 2.95
CA TYR A 139 38.54 18.71 2.59
C TYR A 139 37.71 19.08 3.83
N ARG A 140 37.20 20.33 3.84
CA ARG A 140 36.28 20.80 4.89
C ARG A 140 34.84 20.51 4.51
N ALA A 141 33.96 20.53 5.51
CA ALA A 141 32.52 20.51 5.25
C ALA A 141 32.12 21.60 4.25
N GLU A 142 31.21 21.30 3.33
CA GLU A 142 30.71 22.14 2.24
C GLU A 142 31.71 22.41 1.11
N GLU A 143 32.96 21.96 1.20
CA GLU A 143 33.87 22.02 0.03
C GLU A 143 33.43 21.02 -1.03
N THR A 144 33.47 21.42 -2.31
CA THR A 144 33.21 20.59 -3.47
C THR A 144 34.50 20.26 -4.21
N PHE A 145 34.55 19.08 -4.80
CA PHE A 145 35.66 18.61 -5.63
C PHE A 145 35.16 17.70 -6.75
N GLU A 146 35.97 17.49 -7.77
CA GLU A 146 35.65 16.58 -8.88
C GLU A 146 36.53 15.34 -8.84
N LEU A 147 35.90 14.14 -8.79
CA LEU A 147 36.56 12.86 -8.92
C LEU A 147 36.34 12.32 -10.32
N THR A 148 37.39 12.22 -11.13
CA THR A 148 37.35 11.58 -12.43
C THR A 148 37.80 10.12 -12.33
N VAL A 149 36.96 9.18 -12.82
CA VAL A 149 37.27 7.75 -12.92
C VAL A 149 37.18 7.33 -14.39
N GLY A 150 38.31 7.03 -15.02
CA GLY A 150 38.36 6.36 -16.32
C GLY A 150 38.51 4.85 -16.11
N TYR A 151 37.78 4.05 -16.87
CA TYR A 151 37.77 2.59 -16.69
C TYR A 151 37.45 1.86 -17.99
N GLU A 152 37.87 0.63 -18.05
CA GLU A 152 37.57 -0.28 -19.18
C GLU A 152 37.57 -1.73 -18.73
N GLY A 153 36.80 -2.58 -19.38
CA GLY A 153 36.75 -4.01 -19.06
C GLY A 153 35.49 -4.70 -19.54
N PHE A 154 35.34 -5.93 -19.14
CA PHE A 154 34.14 -6.72 -19.40
C PHE A 154 33.10 -6.50 -18.29
N THR A 155 31.88 -6.24 -18.71
CA THR A 155 30.74 -6.13 -17.78
C THR A 155 30.42 -7.49 -17.18
N ARG A 156 29.75 -7.47 -16.01
CA ARG A 156 29.23 -8.67 -15.35
C ARG A 156 27.71 -8.64 -15.37
N THR A 157 27.10 -9.78 -15.64
CA THR A 157 25.67 -9.98 -15.49
C THR A 157 25.41 -10.49 -14.08
N GLU A 158 24.79 -9.67 -13.25
CA GLU A 158 24.43 -9.99 -11.86
C GLU A 158 22.97 -9.61 -11.59
N GLY A 159 22.40 -10.07 -10.48
CA GLY A 159 21.02 -9.75 -10.11
C GLY A 159 20.01 -10.12 -11.19
N PHE A 160 19.26 -9.15 -11.66
CA PHE A 160 18.26 -9.33 -12.73
C PHE A 160 18.83 -9.13 -14.13
N GLY A 161 20.13 -9.09 -14.26
CA GLY A 161 20.82 -8.86 -15.51
C GLY A 161 21.82 -7.72 -15.44
N SER A 162 21.61 -6.74 -14.58
CA SER A 162 22.38 -5.51 -14.35
C SER A 162 22.77 -4.76 -15.64
N ILE A 163 23.55 -5.34 -16.50
CA ILE A 163 23.75 -4.94 -17.89
C ILE A 163 23.77 -6.17 -18.78
N VAL A 164 22.99 -6.16 -19.85
CA VAL A 164 22.77 -7.29 -20.73
C VAL A 164 23.16 -6.90 -22.16
N PHE A 165 23.97 -7.74 -22.81
CA PHE A 165 24.33 -7.64 -24.22
C PHE A 165 23.84 -8.86 -24.96
N GLY A 166 23.44 -8.72 -26.21
CA GLY A 166 23.00 -9.85 -27.02
C GLY A 166 22.63 -9.47 -28.45
N VAL A 167 22.05 -10.46 -29.11
CA VAL A 167 21.52 -10.32 -30.48
C VAL A 167 20.10 -10.86 -30.47
N ARG A 168 19.16 -10.08 -30.99
CA ARG A 168 17.76 -10.48 -31.12
C ARG A 168 17.58 -11.52 -32.23
N SER A 169 16.42 -12.16 -32.27
CA SER A 169 16.08 -13.13 -33.32
C SER A 169 16.13 -12.52 -34.75
N SER A 170 15.90 -11.21 -34.84
CA SER A 170 16.07 -10.44 -36.09
C SER A 170 17.51 -10.23 -36.54
N GLY A 171 18.52 -10.63 -35.74
CA GLY A 171 19.92 -10.36 -35.96
C GLY A 171 20.41 -9.01 -35.45
N ALA A 172 19.55 -8.17 -34.90
CA ALA A 172 19.94 -6.87 -34.39
C ALA A 172 20.64 -6.97 -33.02
N PRO A 173 21.83 -6.34 -32.86
CA PRO A 173 22.50 -6.29 -31.58
C PRO A 173 21.77 -5.37 -30.59
N TYR A 174 21.88 -5.68 -29.29
CA TYR A 174 21.30 -4.86 -28.25
C TYR A 174 22.17 -4.81 -26.99
N ALA A 175 21.97 -3.75 -26.22
CA ALA A 175 22.40 -3.64 -24.82
C ALA A 175 21.31 -2.93 -24.04
N TYR A 176 21.10 -3.29 -22.77
CA TYR A 176 20.27 -2.56 -21.81
C TYR A 176 20.75 -2.77 -20.38
N THR A 177 20.38 -1.84 -19.48
CA THR A 177 20.72 -1.91 -18.06
C THR A 177 19.47 -2.18 -17.21
N LEU A 178 19.69 -2.86 -16.05
CA LEU A 178 18.72 -3.08 -14.99
C LEU A 178 19.48 -3.27 -13.67
N SER A 179 19.79 -2.18 -12.98
CA SER A 179 20.74 -2.15 -11.87
C SER A 179 20.15 -2.44 -10.50
N GLU A 180 18.83 -2.51 -10.38
CA GLU A 180 18.16 -2.77 -9.11
C GLU A 180 18.50 -4.15 -8.52
N PRO A 181 18.72 -4.28 -7.20
CA PRO A 181 18.70 -3.22 -6.21
C PRO A 181 20.02 -2.42 -6.07
N TRP A 182 21.20 -2.98 -6.29
CA TRP A 182 22.50 -2.38 -6.06
C TRP A 182 23.58 -2.87 -7.05
N PHE A 183 23.21 -3.04 -8.30
CA PHE A 183 24.13 -3.57 -9.33
C PHE A 183 24.65 -2.51 -10.30
N SER A 184 24.56 -1.21 -9.96
CA SER A 184 25.11 -0.11 -10.76
C SER A 184 26.61 -0.29 -11.01
N TYR A 185 27.35 -0.79 -10.02
CA TYR A 185 28.78 -1.02 -10.08
C TYR A 185 29.23 -2.00 -11.17
N THR A 186 28.33 -2.78 -11.73
CA THR A 186 28.64 -3.77 -12.77
C THR A 186 28.92 -3.15 -14.13
N TRP A 187 28.66 -1.85 -14.30
CA TRP A 187 28.87 -1.15 -15.57
C TRP A 187 29.36 0.31 -15.44
N TRP A 188 29.26 0.95 -14.25
CA TRP A 188 29.78 2.28 -14.03
C TRP A 188 30.17 2.55 -12.57
N PRO A 189 31.19 3.40 -12.32
CA PRO A 189 31.59 3.76 -10.97
C PRO A 189 30.62 4.77 -10.36
N CYS A 190 30.02 4.44 -9.20
CA CYS A 190 29.07 5.32 -8.48
C CYS A 190 29.14 5.11 -6.97
N LYS A 191 28.55 6.02 -6.22
CA LYS A 191 28.16 5.82 -4.83
C LYS A 191 26.76 5.21 -4.84
N ASP A 192 26.66 3.87 -4.76
CA ASP A 192 25.39 3.13 -4.92
C ASP A 192 24.60 3.17 -3.61
N ASP A 193 23.94 4.30 -3.36
CA ASP A 193 23.18 4.62 -2.16
C ASP A 193 21.88 5.34 -2.54
N ASN A 194 20.72 4.80 -2.15
CA ASN A 194 19.40 5.38 -2.44
C ASN A 194 19.17 6.73 -1.77
N THR A 195 19.95 7.07 -0.75
CA THR A 195 19.85 8.34 -0.03
C THR A 195 20.71 9.44 -0.64
N ASP A 196 21.60 9.09 -1.59
CA ASP A 196 22.51 10.03 -2.26
C ASP A 196 22.12 10.18 -3.74
N LYS A 197 21.09 10.96 -3.97
CA LYS A 197 20.56 11.23 -5.31
C LYS A 197 21.30 12.40 -5.95
N ALA A 198 21.66 12.24 -7.21
CA ALA A 198 22.40 13.23 -7.97
C ALA A 198 21.74 13.54 -9.31
N THR A 199 22.08 14.66 -9.94
CA THR A 199 21.77 14.91 -11.35
C THR A 199 22.75 14.14 -12.24
N ALA A 200 22.42 13.94 -13.52
CA ALA A 200 23.27 13.17 -14.42
C ALA A 200 23.32 13.72 -15.85
N ASP A 201 24.52 13.73 -16.43
CA ASP A 201 24.76 13.79 -17.87
C ASP A 201 25.19 12.41 -18.34
N ILE A 202 24.48 11.82 -19.31
CA ILE A 202 24.70 10.45 -19.76
C ILE A 202 25.03 10.49 -21.26
N THR A 203 26.28 10.21 -21.59
CA THR A 203 26.75 10.17 -22.97
C THR A 203 27.04 8.73 -23.35
N VAL A 204 26.36 8.20 -24.35
CA VAL A 204 26.56 6.83 -24.82
C VAL A 204 26.95 6.86 -26.30
N THR A 205 28.11 6.27 -26.60
CA THR A 205 28.62 6.11 -27.98
C THR A 205 28.41 4.67 -28.39
N VAL A 206 27.71 4.45 -29.50
CA VAL A 206 27.32 3.14 -30.05
C VAL A 206 27.68 3.05 -31.53
N PRO A 207 27.75 1.84 -32.13
CA PRO A 207 27.84 1.68 -33.56
C PRO A 207 26.75 2.44 -34.31
N GLU A 208 27.08 2.98 -35.48
CA GLU A 208 26.11 3.66 -36.37
C GLU A 208 24.92 2.75 -36.68
N GLY A 209 23.70 3.32 -36.70
CA GLY A 209 22.44 2.59 -36.90
C GLY A 209 21.77 2.11 -35.60
N LEU A 210 22.43 2.17 -34.44
CA LEU A 210 21.79 1.94 -33.16
C LEU A 210 21.27 3.26 -32.57
N VAL A 211 20.12 3.17 -31.90
CA VAL A 211 19.45 4.27 -31.21
C VAL A 211 19.53 4.04 -29.72
N VAL A 212 19.87 5.10 -28.97
CA VAL A 212 20.00 5.02 -27.50
C VAL A 212 18.80 5.67 -26.82
N ALA A 213 18.17 4.96 -25.90
CA ALA A 213 17.20 5.47 -24.92
C ALA A 213 17.91 5.64 -23.57
N SER A 214 17.64 6.73 -22.85
CA SER A 214 18.19 7.00 -21.51
C SER A 214 17.35 8.01 -20.73
N ASN A 215 17.71 8.28 -19.48
CA ASN A 215 17.06 9.25 -18.58
C ASN A 215 17.14 10.68 -19.11
N GLY A 216 16.20 11.53 -18.71
CA GLY A 216 16.23 12.96 -19.00
C GLY A 216 15.96 13.31 -20.48
N LEU A 217 16.49 14.43 -20.93
CA LEU A 217 16.29 14.97 -22.28
C LEU A 217 17.48 14.72 -23.20
N LEU A 218 17.22 14.25 -24.43
CA LEU A 218 18.24 14.15 -25.47
C LEU A 218 18.68 15.55 -25.92
N ARG A 219 19.96 15.86 -25.77
CA ARG A 219 20.56 17.16 -26.11
C ARG A 219 21.25 17.16 -27.45
N SER A 220 21.97 16.09 -27.75
CA SER A 220 22.62 15.97 -29.08
C SER A 220 22.73 14.52 -29.52
N VAL A 221 22.77 14.34 -30.86
CA VAL A 221 23.12 13.11 -31.55
C VAL A 221 24.18 13.49 -32.56
N GLU A 222 25.38 12.92 -32.41
CA GLU A 222 26.55 13.31 -33.20
C GLU A 222 27.25 12.08 -33.79
N SER A 223 27.56 12.12 -35.09
CA SER A 223 28.47 11.13 -35.68
C SER A 223 29.90 11.42 -35.25
N THR A 224 30.62 10.40 -34.81
CA THR A 224 32.05 10.53 -34.44
C THR A 224 32.97 10.50 -35.66
N GLY A 225 32.44 10.22 -36.85
CA GLY A 225 33.22 10.03 -38.09
C GLY A 225 33.99 8.68 -38.16
N GLN A 226 33.78 7.79 -37.17
CA GLN A 226 34.45 6.48 -37.09
C GLN A 226 33.43 5.30 -37.13
N GLY A 227 32.27 5.49 -37.76
CA GLY A 227 31.20 4.48 -37.80
C GLY A 227 30.46 4.33 -36.48
N GLN A 228 30.49 5.36 -35.65
CA GLN A 228 29.81 5.41 -34.36
C GLN A 228 28.98 6.67 -34.24
N THR A 229 27.92 6.59 -33.44
CA THR A 229 27.02 7.70 -33.10
C THR A 229 27.03 7.90 -31.58
N ARG A 230 27.18 9.16 -31.17
CA ARG A 230 27.17 9.61 -29.78
C ARG A 230 25.83 10.23 -29.45
N TYR A 231 25.20 9.77 -28.37
CA TYR A 231 23.96 10.31 -27.81
C TYR A 231 24.26 10.95 -26.49
N HIS A 232 23.89 12.23 -26.31
CA HIS A 232 24.05 12.97 -25.05
C HIS A 232 22.68 13.26 -24.45
N TRP A 233 22.42 12.65 -23.30
CA TRP A 233 21.21 12.83 -22.49
C TRP A 233 21.56 13.62 -21.23
N VAL A 234 20.62 14.47 -20.77
CA VAL A 234 20.78 15.36 -19.63
C VAL A 234 19.59 15.20 -18.70
N HIS A 235 19.87 14.81 -17.47
CA HIS A 235 18.90 14.59 -16.42
C HIS A 235 19.15 15.53 -15.25
N ARG A 236 18.23 16.45 -14.96
CA ARG A 236 18.39 17.54 -13.98
C ARG A 236 17.62 17.33 -12.68
N TYR A 237 16.82 16.27 -12.58
CA TYR A 237 16.21 15.88 -11.33
C TYR A 237 17.13 14.93 -10.55
N PRO A 238 17.12 14.98 -9.20
CA PRO A 238 17.86 14.02 -8.39
C PRO A 238 17.40 12.59 -8.69
N VAL A 239 18.33 11.71 -8.96
CA VAL A 239 18.09 10.30 -9.31
C VAL A 239 18.97 9.37 -8.49
N ALA A 240 18.38 8.29 -7.96
CA ALA A 240 19.15 7.24 -7.30
C ALA A 240 19.98 6.46 -8.34
N PRO A 241 21.18 5.99 -7.98
CA PRO A 241 22.09 5.35 -8.94
C PRO A 241 21.47 4.16 -9.69
N TYR A 242 20.65 3.34 -9.05
CA TYR A 242 20.03 2.17 -9.67
C TYR A 242 19.03 2.54 -10.78
N LEU A 243 18.49 3.77 -10.76
CA LEU A 243 17.53 4.28 -11.75
C LEU A 243 18.18 4.93 -12.97
N ILE A 244 19.52 5.13 -12.96
CA ILE A 244 20.27 5.57 -14.12
C ILE A 244 20.37 4.42 -15.10
N SER A 245 20.02 4.65 -16.37
CA SER A 245 19.92 3.60 -17.36
C SER A 245 20.25 4.03 -18.77
N PHE A 246 20.59 3.07 -19.59
CA PHE A 246 20.54 3.20 -21.04
C PHE A 246 20.08 1.89 -21.67
N ALA A 247 19.50 2.01 -22.87
CA ALA A 247 19.27 0.89 -23.77
C ALA A 247 19.67 1.28 -25.19
N ALA A 248 20.25 0.35 -25.94
CA ALA A 248 20.75 0.60 -27.30
C ALA A 248 20.43 -0.57 -28.22
N THR A 249 19.73 -0.30 -29.30
CA THR A 249 19.49 -1.21 -30.43
C THR A 249 18.92 -0.40 -31.61
N ASN A 250 18.50 -1.07 -32.69
CA ASN A 250 17.88 -0.42 -33.87
C ASN A 250 16.40 -0.07 -33.62
N TYR A 251 16.09 0.67 -32.56
CA TYR A 251 14.70 1.06 -32.22
C TYR A 251 14.01 1.86 -33.34
N ASN A 252 12.72 1.58 -33.56
CA ASN A 252 11.80 2.56 -34.09
C ASN A 252 11.34 3.48 -32.96
N THR A 253 11.20 4.79 -33.24
CA THR A 253 10.87 5.77 -32.22
C THR A 253 9.71 6.65 -32.66
N TRP A 254 8.88 7.06 -31.69
CA TRP A 254 7.88 8.11 -31.88
C TRP A 254 7.68 8.88 -30.58
N THR A 255 7.03 10.02 -30.68
CA THR A 255 6.73 10.90 -29.55
C THR A 255 5.29 11.34 -29.62
N VAL A 256 4.60 11.34 -28.49
CA VAL A 256 3.30 12.02 -28.30
C VAL A 256 3.44 13.07 -27.20
N ASN A 257 2.48 13.96 -27.07
CA ASN A 257 2.50 14.99 -26.05
C ASN A 257 1.53 14.67 -24.92
N PHE A 258 1.97 14.89 -23.70
CA PHE A 258 1.12 14.99 -22.53
C PHE A 258 0.81 16.45 -22.25
N GLU A 259 -0.49 16.81 -22.36
CA GLU A 259 -0.98 18.16 -22.09
C GLU A 259 -1.20 18.36 -20.57
N HIS A 260 -0.64 19.42 -20.01
CA HIS A 260 -0.81 19.76 -18.60
C HIS A 260 -1.05 21.25 -18.39
N ALA A 261 -1.38 21.68 -17.18
CA ALA A 261 -1.81 23.06 -16.91
C ALA A 261 -0.82 24.16 -17.34
N ASN A 262 0.49 23.85 -17.37
CA ASN A 262 1.55 24.80 -17.67
C ASN A 262 2.23 24.58 -19.03
N GLY A 263 1.72 23.70 -19.89
CA GLY A 263 2.28 23.41 -21.20
C GLY A 263 2.16 21.96 -21.62
N THR A 264 3.14 21.50 -22.38
CA THR A 264 3.20 20.13 -22.91
C THR A 264 4.50 19.46 -22.51
N MET A 265 4.43 18.18 -22.18
CA MET A 265 5.59 17.33 -21.91
C MET A 265 5.68 16.23 -22.98
N PRO A 266 6.86 15.96 -23.57
CA PRO A 266 7.01 14.87 -24.52
C PRO A 266 6.94 13.51 -23.81
N VAL A 267 6.24 12.55 -24.43
CA VAL A 267 6.23 11.14 -24.05
C VAL A 267 6.85 10.35 -25.20
N GLN A 268 7.99 9.71 -24.95
CA GLN A 268 8.84 9.12 -25.97
C GLN A 268 8.80 7.58 -25.91
N PHE A 269 8.76 6.95 -27.08
CA PHE A 269 8.72 5.50 -27.18
C PHE A 269 9.82 4.97 -28.08
N PHE A 270 10.39 3.84 -27.68
CA PHE A 270 11.46 3.15 -28.35
C PHE A 270 11.07 1.65 -28.42
N ILE A 271 10.63 1.21 -29.58
CA ILE A 271 10.10 -0.13 -29.82
C ILE A 271 10.99 -0.91 -30.77
N PHE A 272 11.06 -2.23 -30.60
CA PHE A 272 11.72 -3.10 -31.57
C PHE A 272 10.98 -3.06 -32.91
N PRO A 273 11.68 -2.96 -34.06
CA PRO A 273 11.02 -2.88 -35.37
C PRO A 273 10.05 -4.03 -35.65
N GLU A 274 10.36 -5.24 -35.17
CA GLU A 274 9.51 -6.43 -35.35
C GLU A 274 8.20 -6.38 -34.56
N ASP A 275 8.15 -5.59 -33.48
CA ASP A 275 6.97 -5.41 -32.61
C ASP A 275 6.21 -4.11 -32.89
N ASP A 276 6.71 -3.28 -33.80
CA ASP A 276 6.12 -1.96 -34.12
C ASP A 276 4.82 -2.08 -34.92
N THR A 277 3.73 -2.25 -34.19
CA THR A 277 2.38 -2.33 -34.74
C THR A 277 1.49 -1.19 -34.17
N ALA A 278 0.40 -0.86 -34.88
CA ALA A 278 -0.55 0.13 -34.40
C ALA A 278 -1.18 -0.28 -33.05
N GLU A 279 -1.39 -1.59 -32.83
CA GLU A 279 -1.94 -2.14 -31.57
C GLU A 279 -0.95 -1.91 -30.42
N HIS A 280 0.31 -2.23 -30.60
CA HIS A 280 1.35 -2.08 -29.58
C HIS A 280 1.60 -0.60 -29.25
N ARG A 281 1.65 0.27 -30.27
CA ARG A 281 1.74 1.73 -30.06
C ARG A 281 0.55 2.24 -29.23
N ALA A 282 -0.68 1.87 -29.59
CA ALA A 282 -1.88 2.26 -28.86
C ALA A 282 -1.90 1.71 -27.43
N ALA A 283 -1.32 0.52 -27.18
CA ALA A 283 -1.23 -0.06 -25.85
C ALA A 283 -0.31 0.78 -24.93
N TRP A 284 0.84 1.21 -25.42
CA TRP A 284 1.76 2.05 -24.66
C TRP A 284 1.28 3.50 -24.53
N GLU A 285 0.66 4.07 -25.57
CA GLU A 285 0.12 5.44 -25.55
C GLU A 285 -0.95 5.65 -24.47
N LYS A 286 -1.58 4.60 -23.93
CA LYS A 286 -2.44 4.67 -22.74
C LYS A 286 -1.75 5.29 -21.52
N CYS A 287 -0.41 5.28 -21.46
CA CYS A 287 0.34 5.95 -20.40
C CYS A 287 0.04 7.46 -20.32
N VAL A 288 -0.42 8.09 -21.42
CA VAL A 288 -0.84 9.49 -21.42
C VAL A 288 -2.10 9.71 -20.58
N ASP A 289 -3.08 8.81 -20.70
CA ASP A 289 -4.26 8.82 -19.83
C ASP A 289 -3.87 8.52 -18.37
N MET A 290 -2.93 7.58 -18.15
CA MET A 290 -2.42 7.25 -16.82
C MET A 290 -1.69 8.44 -16.19
N LEU A 291 -0.87 9.18 -16.94
CA LEU A 291 -0.24 10.43 -16.49
C LEU A 291 -1.29 11.44 -16.02
N SER A 292 -2.41 11.58 -16.76
CA SER A 292 -3.51 12.46 -16.36
C SER A 292 -4.18 12.03 -15.08
N VAL A 293 -4.47 10.72 -14.95
CA VAL A 293 -5.12 10.14 -13.76
C VAL A 293 -4.21 10.24 -12.54
N PHE A 294 -2.97 9.79 -12.65
CA PHE A 294 -2.01 9.79 -11.54
C PHE A 294 -1.61 11.21 -11.13
N SER A 295 -1.47 12.14 -12.09
CA SER A 295 -1.24 13.56 -11.75
C SER A 295 -2.39 14.17 -10.97
N ARG A 296 -3.63 13.75 -11.21
CA ARG A 296 -4.81 14.19 -10.45
C ARG A 296 -4.85 13.56 -9.06
N ILE A 297 -4.46 12.28 -8.92
CA ILE A 297 -4.54 11.52 -7.66
C ILE A 297 -3.33 11.81 -6.76
N PHE A 298 -2.12 11.83 -7.30
CA PHE A 298 -0.86 11.95 -6.56
C PHE A 298 -0.25 13.34 -6.60
N GLY A 299 -0.78 14.21 -7.45
CA GLY A 299 -0.20 15.51 -7.79
C GLY A 299 0.64 15.43 -9.08
N THR A 300 0.97 16.58 -9.65
CA THR A 300 1.67 16.73 -10.94
C THR A 300 2.80 15.72 -11.11
N TYR A 301 2.94 15.19 -12.33
CA TYR A 301 4.06 14.30 -12.69
C TYR A 301 5.40 14.88 -12.22
N PRO A 302 6.22 14.12 -11.50
CA PRO A 302 7.38 14.67 -10.81
C PRO A 302 8.41 15.32 -11.72
N PHE A 303 8.60 14.77 -12.91
CA PHE A 303 9.64 15.16 -13.86
C PHE A 303 9.08 15.92 -15.06
N ILE A 304 8.09 16.76 -14.80
CA ILE A 304 7.25 17.43 -15.81
C ILE A 304 8.04 18.36 -16.76
N GLU A 305 9.19 18.88 -16.32
CA GLU A 305 10.06 19.75 -17.12
C GLU A 305 10.98 18.97 -18.08
N GLU A 306 10.94 17.63 -18.01
CA GLU A 306 11.72 16.76 -18.90
C GLU A 306 10.84 15.93 -19.81
N LYS A 307 10.58 14.71 -19.46
CA LYS A 307 9.78 13.77 -20.25
C LYS A 307 9.27 12.60 -19.42
N TYR A 308 8.41 11.81 -20.02
CA TYR A 308 8.25 10.39 -19.75
C TYR A 308 8.58 9.59 -21.01
N GLY A 309 8.97 8.31 -20.86
CA GLY A 309 9.17 7.45 -22.01
C GLY A 309 9.15 5.98 -21.65
N ILE A 310 9.00 5.14 -22.68
CA ILE A 310 9.05 3.68 -22.57
C ILE A 310 9.99 3.15 -23.65
N TYR A 311 10.92 2.30 -23.25
CA TYR A 311 11.73 1.54 -24.20
C TYR A 311 11.50 0.04 -24.04
N GLN A 312 11.51 -0.68 -25.15
CA GLN A 312 11.42 -2.13 -25.14
C GLN A 312 12.78 -2.76 -24.81
N PHE A 313 12.77 -3.78 -23.94
CA PHE A 313 13.96 -4.57 -23.63
C PHE A 313 13.62 -6.07 -23.59
N GLY A 314 14.65 -6.90 -23.47
CA GLY A 314 14.49 -8.38 -23.52
C GLY A 314 13.99 -9.00 -22.22
N PHE A 315 13.84 -8.21 -21.16
CA PHE A 315 13.32 -8.66 -19.88
C PHE A 315 11.80 -8.77 -19.91
N GLN A 316 11.22 -9.84 -19.35
CA GLN A 316 9.77 -10.03 -19.25
C GLN A 316 9.27 -9.30 -18.02
N GLY A 317 8.63 -8.15 -18.15
CA GLY A 317 8.16 -7.29 -17.06
C GLY A 317 8.48 -5.84 -17.34
N GLY A 318 8.72 -5.07 -16.30
CA GLY A 318 9.13 -3.67 -16.39
C GLY A 318 10.26 -3.31 -15.44
N MET A 319 10.78 -2.11 -15.62
CA MET A 319 11.75 -1.46 -14.76
C MET A 319 11.54 0.04 -14.81
N GLU A 320 11.39 0.64 -13.66
CA GLU A 320 10.96 2.02 -13.43
C GLU A 320 12.01 3.10 -13.68
N HIS A 321 13.05 2.85 -14.46
CA HIS A 321 14.10 3.86 -14.67
C HIS A 321 13.54 5.27 -14.80
N GLN A 322 14.04 6.19 -13.97
CA GLN A 322 13.48 7.55 -13.85
C GLN A 322 13.38 8.25 -15.20
N THR A 323 12.18 8.70 -15.57
CA THR A 323 11.78 9.31 -16.83
C THR A 323 11.84 8.42 -18.09
N MET A 324 12.29 7.14 -17.98
CA MET A 324 12.46 6.25 -19.13
C MET A 324 12.27 4.78 -18.72
N THR A 325 11.04 4.36 -18.53
CA THR A 325 10.66 2.99 -18.17
C THR A 325 11.16 1.96 -19.19
N GLY A 326 11.79 0.90 -18.73
CA GLY A 326 12.03 -0.31 -19.52
C GLY A 326 10.82 -1.24 -19.45
N GLN A 327 10.35 -1.80 -20.58
CA GLN A 327 9.21 -2.71 -20.58
C GLN A 327 9.38 -3.82 -21.63
N GLY A 328 9.16 -5.08 -21.22
CA GLY A 328 9.34 -6.24 -22.10
C GLY A 328 8.12 -6.62 -22.92
N GLY A 329 7.00 -5.88 -22.80
CA GLY A 329 5.76 -6.15 -23.52
C GLY A 329 4.76 -5.00 -23.40
N PHE A 330 3.49 -5.26 -23.76
CA PHE A 330 2.48 -4.21 -23.99
C PHE A 330 1.30 -4.33 -23.02
N TRP A 331 1.57 -4.68 -21.76
CA TRP A 331 0.55 -4.94 -20.74
C TRP A 331 0.17 -3.66 -19.99
N GLU A 332 -1.11 -3.30 -20.07
CA GLU A 332 -1.66 -2.09 -19.43
C GLU A 332 -1.36 -2.03 -17.92
N GLY A 333 -1.45 -3.17 -17.22
CA GLY A 333 -1.17 -3.25 -15.79
C GLY A 333 0.31 -2.98 -15.47
N VAL A 334 1.24 -3.51 -16.26
CA VAL A 334 2.68 -3.23 -16.11
C VAL A 334 2.96 -1.76 -16.40
N THR A 335 2.41 -1.20 -17.49
CA THR A 335 2.57 0.22 -17.80
C THR A 335 2.07 1.12 -16.66
N ALA A 336 0.94 0.78 -16.02
CA ALA A 336 0.42 1.54 -14.89
C ALA A 336 1.31 1.43 -13.64
N HIS A 337 1.89 0.24 -13.38
CA HIS A 337 2.82 -0.02 -12.30
C HIS A 337 4.11 0.80 -12.47
N GLU A 338 4.78 0.63 -13.60
CA GLU A 338 6.05 1.29 -13.89
C GLU A 338 5.92 2.82 -13.96
N LEU A 339 4.81 3.32 -14.49
CA LEU A 339 4.57 4.76 -14.48
C LEU A 339 4.32 5.29 -13.06
N ALA A 340 3.64 4.53 -12.21
CA ALA A 340 3.37 4.95 -10.84
C ALA A 340 4.65 5.07 -10.00
N HIS A 341 5.65 4.26 -10.30
CA HIS A 341 6.98 4.37 -9.68
C HIS A 341 7.61 5.74 -9.85
N GLN A 342 7.28 6.50 -10.89
CA GLN A 342 7.81 7.85 -11.07
C GLN A 342 7.48 8.75 -9.86
N TRP A 343 6.37 8.50 -9.14
CA TRP A 343 6.05 9.13 -7.86
C TRP A 343 6.60 8.35 -6.67
N TRP A 344 6.50 6.99 -6.69
CA TRP A 344 6.73 6.06 -5.59
C TRP A 344 7.84 5.06 -5.91
N GLY A 345 9.07 5.45 -5.67
CA GLY A 345 10.30 4.75 -6.07
C GLY A 345 11.34 5.68 -6.65
N ASP A 346 10.93 6.57 -7.56
CA ASP A 346 11.82 7.50 -8.25
C ASP A 346 11.88 8.85 -7.54
N MET A 347 10.75 9.58 -7.48
CA MET A 347 10.74 10.86 -6.77
C MET A 347 10.92 10.66 -5.27
N VAL A 348 10.18 9.76 -4.66
CA VAL A 348 10.35 9.32 -3.27
C VAL A 348 10.83 7.89 -3.28
N THR A 349 12.11 7.67 -3.00
CA THR A 349 12.74 6.35 -3.04
C THR A 349 12.75 5.71 -1.65
N CYS A 350 12.62 4.40 -1.54
CA CYS A 350 12.81 3.69 -0.28
C CYS A 350 14.23 3.97 0.26
N LYS A 351 14.33 4.39 1.52
CA LYS A 351 15.59 4.75 2.16
C LYS A 351 16.56 3.57 2.23
N THR A 352 16.02 2.41 2.51
CA THR A 352 16.73 1.15 2.56
C THR A 352 15.91 0.06 1.86
N TRP A 353 16.55 -1.03 1.44
CA TRP A 353 15.86 -2.16 0.82
C TRP A 353 14.95 -2.91 1.80
N HIS A 354 15.06 -2.66 3.10
CA HIS A 354 14.07 -3.07 4.09
C HIS A 354 12.69 -2.45 3.83
N ASP A 355 12.68 -1.24 3.25
CA ASP A 355 11.52 -0.41 3.00
C ASP A 355 10.99 -0.53 1.56
N ILE A 356 11.43 -1.51 0.78
CA ILE A 356 11.10 -1.68 -0.66
C ILE A 356 9.58 -1.66 -0.94
N TRP A 357 8.76 -2.02 0.02
CA TRP A 357 7.31 -1.97 -0.12
C TRP A 357 6.75 -0.57 -0.38
N LEU A 358 7.49 0.48 0.01
CA LEU A 358 7.15 1.89 -0.28
C LEU A 358 7.26 2.20 -1.78
N ASN A 359 8.10 1.47 -2.52
CA ASN A 359 8.15 1.52 -3.98
C ASN A 359 7.08 0.56 -4.54
N GLU A 360 7.24 -0.74 -4.33
CA GLU A 360 6.51 -1.80 -5.01
C GLU A 360 5.05 -1.92 -4.59
N GLY A 361 4.75 -1.73 -3.31
CA GLY A 361 3.38 -1.77 -2.81
C GLY A 361 2.55 -0.60 -3.32
N PHE A 362 3.14 0.60 -3.38
CA PHE A 362 2.50 1.79 -3.94
C PHE A 362 2.24 1.66 -5.43
N ALA A 363 3.24 1.20 -6.19
CA ALA A 363 3.09 0.97 -7.64
C ALA A 363 2.04 -0.12 -7.92
N THR A 364 2.04 -1.20 -7.15
CA THR A 364 1.04 -2.28 -7.25
C THR A 364 -0.37 -1.79 -6.92
N TYR A 365 -0.55 -1.00 -5.85
CA TYR A 365 -1.86 -0.43 -5.53
C TYR A 365 -2.33 0.58 -6.59
N SER A 366 -1.38 1.26 -7.22
CA SER A 366 -1.69 2.20 -8.31
C SER A 366 -2.32 1.53 -9.54
N GLN A 367 -2.07 0.23 -9.77
CA GLN A 367 -2.80 -0.55 -10.78
C GLN A 367 -4.31 -0.60 -10.48
N ALA A 368 -4.68 -0.76 -9.20
CA ALA A 368 -6.08 -0.74 -8.78
C ALA A 368 -6.68 0.67 -8.82
N LEU A 369 -5.91 1.70 -8.46
CA LEU A 369 -6.32 3.10 -8.58
C LEU A 369 -6.48 3.51 -10.05
N TRP A 370 -5.66 3.00 -10.97
CA TRP A 370 -5.87 3.16 -12.41
C TRP A 370 -7.17 2.51 -12.84
N ALA A 371 -7.42 1.26 -12.44
CA ALA A 371 -8.65 0.55 -12.76
C ALA A 371 -9.90 1.29 -12.26
N GLU A 372 -9.83 1.91 -11.07
CA GLU A 372 -10.90 2.73 -10.49
C GLU A 372 -11.18 4.00 -11.29
N ASN A 373 -10.14 4.65 -11.83
CA ASN A 373 -10.20 6.02 -12.31
C ASN A 373 -10.03 6.20 -13.84
N LYS A 374 -9.68 5.15 -14.56
CA LYS A 374 -9.47 5.22 -16.01
C LYS A 374 -10.74 5.57 -16.78
N PRO A 375 -10.66 6.15 -17.98
CA PRO A 375 -11.83 6.43 -18.81
C PRO A 375 -12.73 5.21 -18.98
N GLY A 376 -14.04 5.36 -18.75
CA GLY A 376 -15.02 4.29 -18.85
C GLY A 376 -15.02 3.28 -17.71
N SER A 377 -14.29 3.52 -16.63
CA SER A 377 -14.27 2.66 -15.45
C SER A 377 -15.63 2.59 -14.75
N SER A 378 -15.91 1.45 -14.10
CA SER A 378 -17.04 1.30 -13.19
C SER A 378 -16.75 1.87 -11.78
N GLY A 379 -15.59 2.52 -11.57
CA GLY A 379 -15.19 3.09 -10.29
C GLY A 379 -14.79 2.03 -9.28
N PHE A 380 -15.25 2.16 -8.03
CA PHE A 380 -14.90 1.24 -6.94
C PHE A 380 -15.08 -0.26 -7.25
N PRO A 381 -16.12 -0.74 -7.98
CA PRO A 381 -16.19 -2.13 -8.43
C PRO A 381 -14.98 -2.59 -9.26
N ALA A 382 -14.41 -1.72 -10.10
CA ALA A 382 -13.20 -2.05 -10.86
C ALA A 382 -11.97 -2.15 -9.95
N LEU A 383 -11.80 -1.22 -9.00
CA LEU A 383 -10.75 -1.29 -7.98
C LEU A 383 -10.86 -2.60 -7.20
N ARG A 384 -12.06 -2.92 -6.67
CA ARG A 384 -12.30 -4.15 -5.91
C ARG A 384 -11.92 -5.41 -6.71
N SER A 385 -12.33 -5.48 -7.96
CA SER A 385 -11.99 -6.61 -8.82
C SER A 385 -10.48 -6.74 -9.03
N THR A 386 -9.78 -5.62 -9.22
CA THR A 386 -8.31 -5.59 -9.34
C THR A 386 -7.66 -6.02 -8.02
N MET A 387 -8.13 -5.54 -6.86
CA MET A 387 -7.60 -5.96 -5.57
C MET A 387 -7.77 -7.46 -5.31
N GLN A 388 -8.87 -8.08 -5.77
CA GLN A 388 -9.03 -9.54 -5.68
C GLN A 388 -8.00 -10.29 -6.54
N LEU A 389 -7.65 -9.79 -7.72
CA LEU A 389 -6.55 -10.33 -8.55
C LEU A 389 -5.18 -10.13 -7.89
N LEU A 390 -5.02 -9.05 -7.14
CA LEU A 390 -3.83 -8.73 -6.37
C LEU A 390 -3.75 -9.46 -5.01
N LYS A 391 -4.67 -10.38 -4.71
CA LYS A 391 -4.61 -11.14 -3.46
C LYS A 391 -3.32 -11.94 -3.39
N PRO A 392 -2.51 -11.82 -2.30
CA PRO A 392 -1.26 -12.55 -2.19
C PRO A 392 -1.51 -14.05 -2.07
N SER A 393 -0.67 -14.86 -2.70
CA SER A 393 -0.72 -16.33 -2.59
C SER A 393 -0.21 -16.85 -1.24
N ARG A 394 0.57 -16.04 -0.52
CA ARG A 394 1.10 -16.31 0.81
C ARG A 394 0.95 -15.08 1.69
N VAL A 395 0.65 -15.30 2.96
CA VAL A 395 0.50 -14.24 3.97
C VAL A 395 1.45 -14.41 5.17
N ASP A 396 2.19 -15.52 5.22
CA ASP A 396 3.05 -15.95 6.32
C ASP A 396 4.38 -15.17 6.45
N GLY A 397 4.54 -14.07 5.71
CA GLY A 397 5.66 -13.15 5.80
C GLY A 397 5.20 -11.70 6.04
N SER A 398 6.13 -10.91 6.60
CA SER A 398 5.96 -9.47 6.79
C SER A 398 6.05 -8.71 5.47
N VAL A 399 5.49 -7.51 5.39
CA VAL A 399 5.70 -6.57 4.29
C VAL A 399 7.08 -5.94 4.41
N TYR A 400 7.46 -5.50 5.61
CA TYR A 400 8.81 -5.05 5.89
C TYR A 400 9.83 -6.15 5.62
N CYS A 401 10.86 -5.85 4.81
CA CYS A 401 11.87 -6.82 4.41
C CYS A 401 12.97 -6.93 5.47
N TYR A 402 12.85 -7.88 6.42
CA TYR A 402 13.87 -8.06 7.46
C TYR A 402 15.19 -8.61 6.93
N ASP A 403 15.15 -9.45 5.91
CA ASP A 403 16.34 -10.05 5.29
C ASP A 403 16.54 -9.48 3.88
N ILE A 404 17.43 -8.51 3.76
CA ILE A 404 17.84 -7.92 2.49
C ILE A 404 19.01 -8.68 1.81
N SER A 405 19.53 -9.74 2.43
CA SER A 405 20.56 -10.56 1.82
C SER A 405 20.00 -11.49 0.72
N ASP A 406 18.70 -11.75 0.76
CA ASP A 406 17.96 -12.50 -0.26
C ASP A 406 17.19 -11.55 -1.18
N ILE A 407 17.72 -11.36 -2.39
CA ILE A 407 17.07 -10.53 -3.43
C ILE A 407 15.66 -11.05 -3.74
N GLY A 408 15.44 -12.38 -3.72
CA GLY A 408 14.10 -12.97 -3.88
C GLY A 408 13.13 -12.57 -2.76
N ARG A 409 13.65 -12.29 -1.57
CA ARG A 409 12.83 -11.75 -0.48
C ARG A 409 12.53 -10.27 -0.67
N ILE A 410 13.51 -9.48 -1.13
CA ILE A 410 13.29 -8.05 -1.44
C ILE A 410 12.14 -7.92 -2.46
N PHE A 411 12.17 -8.68 -3.55
CA PHE A 411 11.18 -8.65 -4.63
C PHE A 411 10.13 -9.77 -4.53
N SER A 412 9.72 -10.09 -3.31
CA SER A 412 8.69 -11.10 -3.10
C SER A 412 7.33 -10.63 -3.61
N SER A 413 6.81 -11.26 -4.66
CA SER A 413 5.49 -10.99 -5.22
C SER A 413 4.38 -10.99 -4.17
N SER A 414 4.44 -11.94 -3.21
CA SER A 414 3.42 -12.03 -2.16
C SER A 414 3.54 -10.92 -1.12
N PHE A 415 4.75 -10.49 -0.74
CA PHE A 415 4.95 -9.63 0.41
C PHE A 415 5.21 -8.18 0.04
N SER A 416 6.21 -7.93 -0.80
CA SER A 416 6.64 -6.57 -1.16
C SER A 416 5.69 -5.89 -2.15
N TYR A 417 4.97 -6.68 -2.97
CA TYR A 417 4.01 -6.20 -3.97
C TYR A 417 2.57 -6.34 -3.47
N ARG A 418 2.03 -7.56 -3.45
CA ARG A 418 0.60 -7.82 -3.28
C ARG A 418 0.11 -7.53 -1.86
N LYS A 419 0.75 -8.09 -0.81
CA LYS A 419 0.39 -7.81 0.58
C LYS A 419 0.57 -6.32 0.89
N ALA A 420 1.63 -5.71 0.37
CA ALA A 420 1.89 -4.28 0.51
C ALA A 420 0.79 -3.41 -0.14
N ALA A 421 0.31 -3.76 -1.34
CA ALA A 421 -0.83 -3.09 -1.96
C ALA A 421 -2.11 -3.22 -1.12
N TRP A 422 -2.34 -4.39 -0.50
CA TRP A 422 -3.45 -4.60 0.41
C TRP A 422 -3.32 -3.78 1.70
N VAL A 423 -2.11 -3.55 2.20
CA VAL A 423 -1.88 -2.62 3.33
C VAL A 423 -2.39 -1.22 2.98
N LEU A 424 -2.07 -0.70 1.81
CA LEU A 424 -2.55 0.61 1.37
C LEU A 424 -4.07 0.64 1.17
N HIS A 425 -4.65 -0.42 0.62
CA HIS A 425 -6.09 -0.57 0.45
C HIS A 425 -6.82 -0.57 1.80
N GLN A 426 -6.32 -1.32 2.76
CA GLN A 426 -6.84 -1.37 4.12
C GLN A 426 -6.63 -0.05 4.88
N LEU A 427 -5.48 0.61 4.72
CA LEU A 427 -5.24 1.93 5.29
C LEU A 427 -6.30 2.94 4.79
N ARG A 428 -6.62 2.92 3.48
CA ARG A 428 -7.69 3.75 2.90
C ARG A 428 -9.03 3.50 3.57
N HIS A 429 -9.35 2.24 3.90
CA HIS A 429 -10.57 1.90 4.64
C HIS A 429 -10.55 2.42 6.08
N VAL A 430 -9.44 2.24 6.78
CA VAL A 430 -9.27 2.67 8.19
C VAL A 430 -9.39 4.19 8.35
N VAL A 431 -8.73 4.94 7.49
CA VAL A 431 -8.69 6.40 7.62
C VAL A 431 -9.77 7.12 6.81
N GLY A 432 -10.35 6.46 5.80
CA GLY A 432 -11.29 7.02 4.82
C GLY A 432 -10.58 7.66 3.63
N ASP A 433 -11.32 7.85 2.52
CA ASP A 433 -10.79 8.34 1.24
C ASP A 433 -10.05 9.68 1.35
N ALA A 434 -10.70 10.69 1.92
CA ALA A 434 -10.12 12.03 1.95
C ALA A 434 -8.82 12.12 2.79
N PRO A 435 -8.72 11.54 4.00
CA PRO A 435 -7.45 11.46 4.72
C PRO A 435 -6.41 10.61 4.01
N PHE A 436 -6.79 9.49 3.37
CA PHE A 436 -5.85 8.63 2.66
C PHE A 436 -5.11 9.39 1.54
N PHE A 437 -5.85 10.06 0.66
CA PHE A 437 -5.22 10.83 -0.42
C PHE A 437 -4.45 12.05 0.12
N ALA A 438 -4.90 12.65 1.22
CA ALA A 438 -4.14 13.71 1.90
C ALA A 438 -2.81 13.18 2.46
N ILE A 439 -2.77 11.95 3.00
CA ILE A 439 -1.54 11.28 3.44
C ILE A 439 -0.57 11.11 2.26
N LEU A 440 -1.05 10.60 1.11
CA LEU A 440 -0.21 10.43 -0.08
C LEU A 440 0.38 11.76 -0.56
N HIS A 441 -0.44 12.82 -0.60
CA HIS A 441 0.02 14.16 -0.98
C HIS A 441 1.05 14.73 -0.01
N GLU A 442 0.85 14.58 1.30
CA GLU A 442 1.79 15.05 2.31
C GLU A 442 3.10 14.26 2.26
N TYR A 443 3.02 12.93 2.12
CA TYR A 443 4.18 12.06 1.98
C TYR A 443 5.03 12.47 0.76
N ARG A 444 4.38 12.61 -0.40
CA ARG A 444 4.98 13.13 -1.62
C ARG A 444 5.66 14.49 -1.41
N ASN A 445 4.99 15.43 -0.77
CA ASN A 445 5.50 16.79 -0.62
C ASN A 445 6.69 16.87 0.35
N ARG A 446 6.65 16.07 1.43
CA ARG A 446 7.67 16.07 2.46
C ARG A 446 8.99 15.41 2.01
N TYR A 447 8.88 14.34 1.23
CA TYR A 447 10.04 13.55 0.77
C TYR A 447 10.32 13.68 -0.73
N ARG A 448 9.78 14.70 -1.35
CA ARG A 448 9.96 14.90 -2.80
C ARG A 448 11.44 15.04 -3.17
N TYR A 449 11.89 14.19 -4.12
CA TYR A 449 13.26 14.06 -4.61
C TYR A 449 14.27 13.60 -3.54
N ASP A 450 13.78 12.92 -2.53
CA ASP A 450 14.55 12.36 -1.42
C ASP A 450 14.18 10.90 -1.22
N SER A 451 14.62 10.32 -0.10
CA SER A 451 14.32 8.96 0.31
C SER A 451 13.53 8.93 1.63
N ALA A 452 12.73 7.89 1.83
CA ALA A 452 11.95 7.73 3.05
C ALA A 452 11.94 6.28 3.54
N SER A 453 11.85 6.12 4.86
CA SER A 453 11.65 4.84 5.53
C SER A 453 10.18 4.56 5.83
N THR A 454 9.88 3.35 6.25
CA THR A 454 8.55 2.97 6.77
C THR A 454 8.12 3.86 7.93
N GLU A 455 9.04 4.18 8.85
CA GLU A 455 8.76 5.06 10.01
C GLU A 455 8.43 6.50 9.56
N ASP A 456 9.09 6.99 8.51
CA ASP A 456 8.79 8.30 7.92
C ASP A 456 7.37 8.34 7.35
N PHE A 457 6.95 7.28 6.65
CA PHE A 457 5.58 7.17 6.14
C PHE A 457 4.54 7.08 7.26
N ILE A 458 4.80 6.29 8.31
CA ILE A 458 3.93 6.19 9.50
C ILE A 458 3.76 7.58 10.15
N ALA A 459 4.85 8.31 10.35
CA ALA A 459 4.81 9.65 10.95
C ALA A 459 3.96 10.62 10.12
N VAL A 460 4.04 10.55 8.78
CA VAL A 460 3.17 11.35 7.90
C VAL A 460 1.71 10.93 8.06
N ALA A 461 1.43 9.62 8.02
CA ALA A 461 0.07 9.10 8.10
C ALA A 461 -0.61 9.51 9.41
N GLU A 462 0.07 9.35 10.55
CA GLU A 462 -0.43 9.76 11.87
C GLU A 462 -0.62 11.28 11.97
N SER A 463 0.31 12.06 11.43
CA SER A 463 0.23 13.53 11.42
C SER A 463 -1.00 14.04 10.67
N VAL A 464 -1.34 13.43 9.52
CA VAL A 464 -2.49 13.82 8.70
C VAL A 464 -3.80 13.28 9.27
N TYR A 465 -3.81 12.03 9.73
CA TYR A 465 -5.00 11.40 10.30
C TYR A 465 -5.37 11.95 11.68
N GLY A 466 -4.40 12.46 12.44
CA GLY A 466 -4.57 13.03 13.77
C GLY A 466 -4.77 12.00 14.89
N LYS A 467 -4.51 10.73 14.63
CA LYS A 467 -4.57 9.61 15.57
C LYS A 467 -3.43 8.64 15.32
N SER A 468 -3.06 7.85 16.34
CA SER A 468 -2.07 6.79 16.13
C SER A 468 -2.60 5.70 15.19
N LEU A 469 -1.72 5.30 14.26
CA LEU A 469 -1.89 4.19 13.34
C LEU A 469 -0.83 3.10 13.61
N ARG A 470 -0.06 3.21 14.69
CA ARG A 470 1.02 2.28 15.02
C ARG A 470 0.52 0.84 15.08
N TRP A 471 -0.63 0.61 15.73
CA TRP A 471 -1.28 -0.70 15.80
C TRP A 471 -1.47 -1.32 14.41
N PHE A 472 -1.92 -0.52 13.43
CA PHE A 472 -2.16 -0.96 12.06
C PHE A 472 -0.86 -1.37 11.36
N PHE A 473 0.18 -0.54 11.43
CA PHE A 473 1.45 -0.84 10.80
C PHE A 473 2.20 -1.97 11.48
N ASP A 474 2.11 -2.10 12.80
CA ASP A 474 2.69 -3.22 13.55
C ASP A 474 2.08 -4.56 13.11
N GLU A 475 0.77 -4.62 12.92
CA GLU A 475 0.07 -5.82 12.47
C GLU A 475 0.32 -6.12 10.98
N TRP A 476 0.21 -5.12 10.11
CA TRP A 476 0.11 -5.34 8.66
C TRP A 476 1.41 -5.18 7.90
N VAL A 477 2.35 -4.38 8.40
CA VAL A 477 3.66 -4.16 7.77
C VAL A 477 4.74 -4.99 8.43
N TYR A 478 4.87 -4.89 9.75
CA TYR A 478 5.90 -5.59 10.52
C TYR A 478 5.49 -7.01 10.89
N GLY A 479 4.20 -7.25 11.09
CA GLY A 479 3.62 -8.54 11.42
C GLY A 479 3.46 -9.48 10.22
N ILE A 480 3.16 -10.74 10.55
CA ILE A 480 2.89 -11.80 9.56
C ILE A 480 1.43 -12.23 9.63
N GLY A 481 0.95 -12.91 8.60
CA GLY A 481 -0.40 -13.47 8.56
C GLY A 481 -1.43 -12.54 7.93
N ALA A 482 -2.66 -12.97 8.04
CA ALA A 482 -3.90 -12.24 7.74
C ALA A 482 -5.05 -12.97 8.46
N PRO A 483 -6.15 -12.26 8.82
CA PRO A 483 -7.29 -12.87 9.50
C PRO A 483 -8.01 -13.88 8.62
N ALA A 484 -8.65 -14.85 9.29
CA ALA A 484 -9.71 -15.68 8.74
C ALA A 484 -10.94 -15.48 9.64
N TYR A 485 -12.08 -15.20 9.04
CA TYR A 485 -13.30 -14.92 9.79
C TYR A 485 -14.32 -16.04 9.65
N ARG A 486 -14.88 -16.48 10.76
CA ARG A 486 -16.12 -17.24 10.84
C ARG A 486 -17.17 -16.37 11.52
N TRP A 487 -18.29 -16.11 10.85
CA TRP A 487 -19.28 -15.19 11.33
C TRP A 487 -20.70 -15.71 11.12
N GLY A 488 -21.62 -15.30 11.99
CA GLY A 488 -23.02 -15.64 11.91
C GLY A 488 -23.92 -14.50 12.37
N TRP A 489 -25.19 -14.55 12.01
CA TRP A 489 -26.15 -13.53 12.37
C TRP A 489 -27.55 -14.08 12.66
N ALA A 490 -28.32 -13.34 13.46
CA ALA A 490 -29.71 -13.63 13.76
C ALA A 490 -30.51 -12.32 13.95
N ASN A 491 -31.82 -12.40 13.70
CA ASN A 491 -32.74 -11.33 14.09
C ASN A 491 -33.28 -11.59 15.51
N ARG A 492 -33.39 -10.55 16.30
CA ARG A 492 -34.03 -10.60 17.63
C ARG A 492 -35.01 -9.43 17.78
N GLN A 493 -36.21 -9.74 18.32
CA GLN A 493 -37.16 -8.71 18.71
C GLN A 493 -37.36 -8.75 20.22
N VAL A 494 -37.26 -7.59 20.86
CA VAL A 494 -37.48 -7.42 22.32
C VAL A 494 -38.35 -6.17 22.52
N ASN A 495 -39.48 -6.33 23.18
CA ASN A 495 -40.42 -5.24 23.46
C ASN A 495 -40.77 -4.36 22.25
N GLY A 496 -40.94 -5.00 21.07
CA GLY A 496 -41.26 -4.33 19.81
C GLY A 496 -40.08 -3.68 19.07
N LYS A 497 -38.89 -3.63 19.66
CA LYS A 497 -37.66 -3.16 19.03
C LYS A 497 -36.95 -4.32 18.36
N ASN A 498 -36.35 -4.07 17.19
CA ASN A 498 -35.63 -5.09 16.43
C ASN A 498 -34.12 -4.89 16.56
N TYR A 499 -33.41 -5.98 16.63
CA TYR A 499 -31.94 -6.03 16.72
C TYR A 499 -31.37 -7.06 15.74
N LEU A 500 -30.24 -6.70 15.11
CA LEU A 500 -29.37 -7.62 14.41
C LEU A 500 -28.30 -8.10 15.38
N LEU A 501 -28.22 -9.39 15.59
CA LEU A 501 -27.20 -10.04 16.40
C LEU A 501 -26.12 -10.57 15.46
N LEU A 502 -24.84 -10.36 15.80
CA LEU A 502 -23.70 -10.86 15.06
C LEU A 502 -22.73 -11.58 16.01
N SER A 503 -22.17 -12.69 15.57
CA SER A 503 -21.00 -13.33 16.16
C SER A 503 -19.89 -13.34 15.13
N VAL A 504 -18.69 -12.86 15.48
CA VAL A 504 -17.52 -12.81 14.61
C VAL A 504 -16.37 -13.46 15.35
N GLU A 505 -15.73 -14.44 14.72
CA GLU A 505 -14.58 -15.17 15.27
C GLU A 505 -13.43 -15.11 14.27
N GLN A 506 -12.25 -14.73 14.73
CA GLN A 506 -11.01 -14.84 13.99
C GLN A 506 -10.43 -16.24 14.17
N THR A 507 -10.34 -17.03 13.08
CA THR A 507 -9.96 -18.46 13.10
C THR A 507 -8.57 -18.75 12.57
N GLN A 508 -7.78 -17.75 12.19
CA GLN A 508 -6.38 -17.92 11.78
C GLN A 508 -5.53 -18.52 12.89
N PRO A 509 -4.36 -19.12 12.56
CA PRO A 509 -3.43 -19.64 13.53
C PRO A 509 -3.02 -18.61 14.60
N ASP A 510 -2.84 -19.06 15.85
CA ASP A 510 -2.45 -18.19 16.97
C ASP A 510 -1.10 -17.49 16.74
N THR A 511 -0.22 -18.10 15.92
CA THR A 511 1.08 -17.51 15.52
C THR A 511 0.94 -16.21 14.75
N TYR A 512 -0.22 -15.91 14.16
CA TYR A 512 -0.51 -14.66 13.46
C TYR A 512 -1.11 -13.59 14.40
N GLY A 513 -1.47 -13.97 15.63
CA GLY A 513 -2.12 -13.08 16.57
C GLY A 513 -3.60 -12.81 16.25
N VAL A 514 -4.12 -11.74 16.80
CA VAL A 514 -5.45 -11.18 16.53
C VAL A 514 -5.27 -9.90 15.74
N PHE A 515 -6.07 -9.70 14.70
CA PHE A 515 -6.02 -8.51 13.86
C PHE A 515 -7.09 -7.51 14.29
N THR A 516 -6.72 -6.26 14.30
CA THR A 516 -7.63 -5.13 14.56
C THR A 516 -8.07 -4.51 13.24
N MET A 517 -9.37 -4.56 12.91
CA MET A 517 -9.90 -3.95 11.69
C MET A 517 -11.35 -3.45 11.86
N PRO A 518 -11.71 -2.32 11.25
CA PRO A 518 -13.11 -2.01 10.99
C PRO A 518 -13.63 -2.93 9.90
N ILE A 519 -14.74 -3.61 10.15
CA ILE A 519 -15.39 -4.53 9.20
C ILE A 519 -16.75 -3.97 8.81
N ASP A 520 -17.00 -3.79 7.53
CA ASP A 520 -18.29 -3.35 7.03
C ASP A 520 -19.34 -4.47 7.10
N ILE A 521 -20.44 -4.20 7.80
CA ILE A 521 -21.64 -5.00 7.81
C ILE A 521 -22.67 -4.34 6.90
N ARG A 522 -23.03 -5.01 5.81
CA ARG A 522 -24.15 -4.59 4.98
C ARG A 522 -25.37 -5.44 5.30
N ALA A 523 -26.48 -4.79 5.68
CA ALA A 523 -27.71 -5.47 6.00
C ALA A 523 -28.89 -4.87 5.22
N THR A 524 -29.87 -5.72 4.86
CA THR A 524 -31.07 -5.32 4.13
C THR A 524 -32.31 -5.53 4.98
N CYS A 525 -33.06 -4.45 5.25
CA CYS A 525 -34.31 -4.43 5.98
C CYS A 525 -35.40 -3.83 5.08
N ASN A 526 -36.54 -4.48 4.92
CA ASN A 526 -37.66 -3.99 4.10
C ASN A 526 -37.23 -3.55 2.68
N GLY A 527 -36.29 -4.25 2.06
CA GLY A 527 -35.78 -3.94 0.72
C GLY A 527 -34.81 -2.76 0.65
N GLN A 528 -34.49 -2.13 1.77
CA GLN A 528 -33.46 -1.08 1.86
C GLN A 528 -32.19 -1.61 2.52
N SER A 529 -31.04 -1.39 1.88
CA SER A 529 -29.74 -1.77 2.42
C SER A 529 -29.07 -0.59 3.11
N TRP A 530 -28.34 -0.87 4.17
CA TRP A 530 -27.44 0.04 4.87
C TRP A 530 -26.12 -0.64 5.16
N THR A 531 -25.07 0.15 5.33
CA THR A 531 -23.74 -0.33 5.73
C THR A 531 -23.32 0.35 7.02
N ARG A 532 -22.72 -0.41 7.93
CA ARG A 532 -22.15 0.08 9.19
C ARG A 532 -20.86 -0.68 9.47
N ALA A 533 -19.78 0.02 9.81
CA ALA A 533 -18.56 -0.59 10.29
C ALA A 533 -18.71 -1.01 11.76
N ILE A 534 -18.25 -2.21 12.07
CA ILE A 534 -17.95 -2.69 13.42
C ILE A 534 -16.44 -2.78 13.57
N TRP A 535 -15.91 -2.55 14.77
CA TRP A 535 -14.51 -2.80 15.07
C TRP A 535 -14.38 -4.21 15.61
N ASN A 536 -13.43 -4.97 15.06
CA ASN A 536 -13.06 -6.28 15.54
C ASN A 536 -11.58 -6.25 15.93
N ASP A 537 -11.30 -6.40 17.24
CA ASP A 537 -9.95 -6.37 17.83
C ASP A 537 -9.72 -7.52 18.82
N ALA A 538 -10.68 -8.46 18.87
CA ALA A 538 -10.55 -9.67 19.69
C ALA A 538 -10.82 -10.94 18.89
N ARG A 539 -10.40 -12.09 19.44
CA ARG A 539 -10.54 -13.40 18.81
C ARG A 539 -12.00 -13.75 18.50
N THR A 540 -12.91 -13.42 19.43
CA THR A 540 -14.35 -13.62 19.26
C THR A 540 -15.07 -12.42 19.81
N GLU A 541 -15.98 -11.84 19.04
CA GLU A 541 -16.77 -10.70 19.45
C GLU A 541 -18.23 -10.85 19.02
N TYR A 542 -19.08 -10.16 19.78
CA TYR A 542 -20.53 -10.21 19.61
C TYR A 542 -21.10 -8.79 19.53
N TYR A 543 -22.03 -8.60 18.59
CA TYR A 543 -22.60 -7.28 18.36
C TYR A 543 -24.11 -7.35 18.39
N VAL A 544 -24.74 -6.40 19.06
CA VAL A 544 -26.20 -6.21 19.12
C VAL A 544 -26.52 -4.85 18.51
N LEU A 545 -26.96 -4.84 17.26
CA LEU A 545 -27.17 -3.62 16.48
C LEU A 545 -28.67 -3.31 16.37
N PRO A 546 -29.15 -2.13 16.83
CA PRO A 546 -30.53 -1.71 16.61
C PRO A 546 -30.83 -1.57 15.11
N ILE A 547 -31.95 -2.12 14.66
CA ILE A 547 -32.41 -2.10 13.28
C ILE A 547 -33.88 -1.69 13.19
N PRO A 548 -34.31 -1.06 12.07
CA PRO A 548 -35.70 -0.59 11.94
C PRO A 548 -36.71 -1.73 11.75
N ALA A 549 -36.29 -2.85 11.19
CA ALA A 549 -37.10 -4.03 10.92
C ALA A 549 -36.19 -5.28 10.83
N PRO A 550 -36.75 -6.49 10.93
CA PRO A 550 -35.96 -7.71 10.74
C PRO A 550 -35.19 -7.71 9.41
N THR A 551 -33.96 -8.14 9.47
CA THR A 551 -33.02 -8.21 8.33
C THR A 551 -33.36 -9.42 7.46
N SER A 552 -33.39 -9.25 6.14
CA SER A 552 -33.56 -10.35 5.18
C SER A 552 -32.22 -10.92 4.68
N SER A 553 -31.16 -10.12 4.70
CA SER A 553 -29.80 -10.54 4.32
C SER A 553 -28.75 -9.72 5.02
N VAL A 554 -27.61 -10.33 5.33
CA VAL A 554 -26.43 -9.69 5.90
C VAL A 554 -25.20 -10.16 5.13
N ALA A 555 -24.26 -9.26 4.90
CA ALA A 555 -22.94 -9.56 4.34
C ALA A 555 -21.86 -8.90 5.18
N LEU A 556 -20.76 -9.63 5.38
CA LEU A 556 -19.55 -9.18 6.04
C LEU A 556 -18.51 -8.78 4.98
N ASP A 557 -17.96 -7.58 5.06
CA ASP A 557 -16.97 -7.04 4.13
C ASP A 557 -17.33 -7.23 2.63
N GLU A 558 -18.59 -6.96 2.26
CA GLU A 558 -19.02 -7.06 0.86
C GLU A 558 -18.20 -6.13 -0.05
N GLY A 559 -17.67 -5.04 0.48
CA GLY A 559 -16.78 -4.10 -0.21
C GLY A 559 -15.43 -4.71 -0.57
N GLY A 560 -14.98 -5.76 0.12
CA GLY A 560 -13.69 -6.39 -0.08
C GLY A 560 -12.53 -5.51 0.37
N TRP A 561 -12.68 -4.84 1.50
CA TRP A 561 -11.68 -3.94 2.06
C TRP A 561 -10.57 -4.65 2.81
N ILE A 562 -10.83 -5.88 3.30
CA ILE A 562 -9.92 -6.58 4.20
C ILE A 562 -9.20 -7.71 3.48
N LEU A 563 -7.89 -7.78 3.63
CA LEU A 563 -7.12 -8.95 3.25
C LEU A 563 -7.41 -10.09 4.25
N ALA A 564 -8.49 -10.82 4.02
CA ALA A 564 -8.79 -12.03 4.78
C ALA A 564 -8.43 -13.27 3.98
N THR A 565 -7.87 -14.29 4.65
CA THR A 565 -7.61 -15.59 4.00
C THR A 565 -8.91 -16.32 3.69
N GLU A 566 -9.89 -16.16 4.59
CA GLU A 566 -11.23 -16.73 4.47
C GLU A 566 -12.26 -15.85 5.18
N ILE A 567 -13.48 -15.77 4.63
CA ILE A 567 -14.67 -15.19 5.28
C ILE A 567 -15.80 -16.19 5.16
N GLN A 568 -16.02 -16.98 6.22
CA GLN A 568 -17.00 -18.05 6.24
C GLN A 568 -18.27 -17.64 6.98
N ASN A 569 -19.43 -17.69 6.29
CA ASN A 569 -20.73 -17.57 6.95
C ASN A 569 -21.08 -18.90 7.63
N ALA A 570 -21.52 -18.83 8.90
CA ALA A 570 -21.89 -19.95 9.76
C ALA A 570 -23.17 -19.63 10.52
N PRO A 571 -23.81 -20.59 11.20
CA PRO A 571 -24.87 -20.28 12.13
C PRO A 571 -24.44 -19.31 13.22
N TYR A 572 -25.35 -18.40 13.60
CA TYR A 572 -25.10 -17.47 14.71
C TYR A 572 -24.81 -18.25 16.01
N VAL A 573 -23.75 -17.83 16.71
CA VAL A 573 -23.40 -18.34 18.04
C VAL A 573 -23.89 -17.32 19.09
N PRO A 574 -24.75 -17.73 20.07
CA PRO A 574 -25.22 -16.82 21.11
C PRO A 574 -24.09 -16.21 21.93
N GLY A 575 -24.14 -14.91 22.10
CA GLY A 575 -23.16 -14.09 22.83
C GLY A 575 -23.54 -13.78 24.27
N PRO A 576 -22.81 -12.86 24.92
CA PRO A 576 -23.12 -12.32 26.24
C PRO A 576 -24.43 -11.53 26.20
N PRO A 577 -25.18 -11.44 27.31
CA PRO A 577 -26.31 -10.54 27.38
C PRO A 577 -25.81 -9.08 27.38
N VAL A 578 -26.57 -8.19 26.74
CA VAL A 578 -26.35 -6.74 26.79
C VAL A 578 -27.62 -6.03 27.24
N VAL A 579 -27.49 -4.91 27.92
CA VAL A 579 -28.60 -4.02 28.26
C VAL A 579 -29.00 -3.24 27.02
N VAL A 580 -30.21 -3.44 26.53
CA VAL A 580 -30.70 -2.79 25.28
C VAL A 580 -31.63 -1.61 25.56
N ASP A 581 -32.22 -1.55 26.77
CA ASP A 581 -33.09 -0.45 27.18
C ASP A 581 -33.11 -0.28 28.70
N THR A 582 -33.27 0.95 29.15
CA THR A 582 -33.52 1.26 30.56
C THR A 582 -34.61 2.35 30.70
N ALA A 583 -35.37 2.25 31.77
CA ALA A 583 -36.28 3.31 32.15
C ALA A 583 -36.00 3.73 33.60
N PRO A 584 -35.52 4.96 33.86
CA PRO A 584 -35.17 6.00 32.89
C PRO A 584 -33.99 5.66 31.97
N THR A 585 -33.94 6.29 30.78
CA THR A 585 -32.82 6.15 29.85
C THR A 585 -31.54 6.80 30.42
N PRO A 586 -30.35 6.41 29.96
CA PRO A 586 -29.09 7.02 30.39
C PRO A 586 -29.10 8.53 30.22
N GLY A 587 -28.70 9.29 31.27
CA GLY A 587 -28.67 10.75 31.28
C GLY A 587 -30.02 11.43 31.50
N ALA A 588 -31.13 10.69 31.67
CA ALA A 588 -32.44 11.23 31.81
C ALA A 588 -32.62 12.12 33.08
N ARG A 589 -33.43 13.14 32.96
CA ARG A 589 -33.94 13.95 34.08
C ARG A 589 -35.43 13.67 34.24
N VAL A 590 -35.81 13.09 35.36
CA VAL A 590 -37.22 12.72 35.66
C VAL A 590 -37.75 13.52 36.81
N SER A 591 -39.07 13.74 36.81
CA SER A 591 -39.76 14.40 37.91
C SER A 591 -39.85 13.50 39.13
N TYR A 592 -39.90 14.10 40.31
CA TYR A 592 -40.21 13.39 41.56
C TYR A 592 -41.50 12.57 41.41
N GLY A 593 -41.48 11.35 41.92
CA GLY A 593 -42.56 10.39 41.74
C GLY A 593 -42.11 9.07 41.11
N LEU A 594 -40.81 8.97 40.73
CA LEU A 594 -40.22 7.74 40.19
C LEU A 594 -40.19 6.65 41.27
N ASP A 595 -41.02 5.62 41.12
CA ASP A 595 -41.16 4.49 42.04
C ASP A 595 -40.66 3.17 41.52
N GLN A 596 -40.18 3.14 40.27
CA GLN A 596 -39.56 1.94 39.67
C GLN A 596 -38.54 2.27 38.61
N LEU A 597 -37.55 1.36 38.44
CA LEU A 597 -36.63 1.31 37.30
C LEU A 597 -36.85 0.05 36.51
N ARG A 598 -36.56 0.09 35.21
CA ARG A 598 -36.57 -1.10 34.34
C ARG A 598 -35.24 -1.25 33.63
N VAL A 599 -34.79 -2.50 33.49
CA VAL A 599 -33.62 -2.88 32.68
C VAL A 599 -34.04 -4.01 31.75
N THR A 600 -33.91 -3.80 30.47
CA THR A 600 -34.24 -4.80 29.44
C THR A 600 -32.97 -5.33 28.78
N PHE A 601 -32.85 -6.63 28.73
CA PHE A 601 -31.76 -7.31 28.04
C PHE A 601 -32.21 -7.77 26.63
N HIS A 602 -31.27 -8.00 25.72
CA HIS A 602 -31.62 -8.47 24.42
C HIS A 602 -32.01 -9.96 24.39
N THR A 603 -31.63 -10.74 25.39
CA THR A 603 -31.91 -12.17 25.54
C THR A 603 -32.36 -12.49 26.97
N GLU A 604 -32.88 -13.72 27.19
CA GLU A 604 -33.19 -14.22 28.51
C GLU A 604 -31.93 -14.35 29.37
N VAL A 605 -32.03 -13.98 30.64
CA VAL A 605 -30.87 -13.93 31.55
C VAL A 605 -31.14 -14.70 32.85
N ILE A 606 -30.05 -15.25 33.40
CA ILE A 606 -30.00 -15.77 34.77
C ILE A 606 -29.58 -14.60 35.64
N VAL A 607 -30.48 -14.16 36.52
CA VAL A 607 -30.32 -12.88 37.23
C VAL A 607 -31.03 -12.90 38.59
N SER A 608 -30.48 -12.16 39.55
CA SER A 608 -31.01 -12.03 40.90
C SER A 608 -30.94 -10.57 41.42
N ALA A 609 -31.52 -10.28 42.56
CA ALA A 609 -31.50 -8.95 43.18
C ALA A 609 -30.06 -8.47 43.48
N SER A 610 -29.14 -9.34 43.79
CA SER A 610 -27.76 -9.00 44.14
C SER A 610 -26.93 -8.50 42.93
N ASP A 611 -27.46 -8.69 41.72
CA ASP A 611 -26.81 -8.21 40.47
C ASP A 611 -27.10 -6.74 40.20
N PHE A 612 -27.94 -6.08 41.01
CA PHE A 612 -28.34 -4.68 40.87
C PHE A 612 -27.97 -3.86 42.07
N GLU A 613 -27.52 -2.62 41.83
CA GLU A 613 -27.37 -1.60 42.85
C GLU A 613 -27.96 -0.28 42.33
N VAL A 614 -28.80 0.38 43.13
CA VAL A 614 -29.27 1.74 42.86
C VAL A 614 -28.72 2.63 43.97
N ARG A 615 -27.92 3.63 43.59
CA ARG A 615 -27.24 4.50 44.56
C ARG A 615 -27.48 5.98 44.22
N GLY A 616 -28.05 6.73 45.12
CA GLY A 616 -28.11 8.20 45.07
C GLY A 616 -26.78 8.80 45.56
N GLN A 617 -26.37 9.89 44.96
CA GLN A 617 -25.13 10.60 45.32
C GLN A 617 -25.15 11.09 46.77
N ARG A 618 -26.31 11.57 47.25
CA ARG A 618 -26.55 12.03 48.62
C ARG A 618 -27.37 11.03 49.44
N GLN A 619 -28.24 10.28 48.77
CA GLN A 619 -29.21 9.37 49.42
C GLN A 619 -28.62 7.96 49.70
N GLY A 620 -27.43 7.64 49.21
CA GLY A 620 -26.81 6.31 49.36
C GLY A 620 -27.59 5.23 48.62
N VAL A 621 -27.35 3.96 49.02
CA VAL A 621 -27.98 2.78 48.40
C VAL A 621 -29.49 2.77 48.68
N GLN A 622 -30.27 2.56 47.62
CA GLN A 622 -31.72 2.51 47.70
C GLN A 622 -32.20 1.05 47.68
N PRO A 623 -32.94 0.61 48.68
CA PRO A 623 -33.54 -0.71 48.70
C PRO A 623 -34.70 -0.78 47.69
N PHE A 624 -34.84 -1.94 47.03
CA PHE A 624 -35.88 -2.19 46.04
C PHE A 624 -36.45 -3.62 46.17
N ILE A 625 -37.63 -3.81 45.60
CA ILE A 625 -38.23 -5.12 45.33
C ILE A 625 -37.86 -5.49 43.92
N PHE A 626 -37.22 -6.67 43.77
CA PHE A 626 -36.76 -7.21 42.50
C PHE A 626 -37.83 -8.09 41.86
N GLN A 627 -38.04 -7.91 40.56
CA GLN A 627 -38.87 -8.78 39.73
C GLN A 627 -38.22 -8.94 38.34
N TYR A 628 -38.10 -10.17 37.86
CA TYR A 628 -37.66 -10.49 36.48
C TYR A 628 -38.80 -11.14 35.71
N ASP A 629 -39.04 -10.66 34.50
CA ASP A 629 -39.98 -11.25 33.54
C ASP A 629 -39.19 -11.80 32.36
N PRO A 630 -39.00 -13.15 32.22
CA PRO A 630 -38.26 -13.75 31.12
C PRO A 630 -38.94 -13.57 29.76
N ALA A 631 -40.26 -13.41 29.70
CA ALA A 631 -41.00 -13.23 28.45
C ALA A 631 -40.65 -11.91 27.75
N THR A 632 -40.36 -10.84 28.56
CA THR A 632 -39.98 -9.53 28.06
C THR A 632 -38.47 -9.26 28.27
N CYS A 633 -37.72 -10.20 28.84
CA CYS A 633 -36.31 -10.06 29.21
C CYS A 633 -36.06 -8.82 30.07
N THR A 634 -37.04 -8.47 30.95
CA THR A 634 -37.03 -7.19 31.68
C THR A 634 -36.98 -7.42 33.19
N VAL A 635 -36.04 -6.76 33.85
CA VAL A 635 -35.99 -6.59 35.29
C VAL A 635 -36.71 -5.30 35.69
N THR A 636 -37.55 -5.39 36.71
CA THR A 636 -38.22 -4.23 37.35
C THR A 636 -37.71 -4.13 38.79
N LEU A 637 -37.20 -2.96 39.16
CA LEU A 637 -36.77 -2.62 40.52
C LEU A 637 -37.80 -1.63 41.08
N ARG A 638 -38.66 -2.06 42.03
CA ARG A 638 -39.69 -1.22 42.65
C ARG A 638 -39.25 -0.68 44.00
N PHE A 639 -39.43 0.59 44.22
CA PHE A 639 -39.16 1.24 45.50
C PHE A 639 -40.44 1.34 46.35
N LEU A 640 -40.27 1.19 47.66
CA LEU A 640 -41.39 1.34 48.62
C LEU A 640 -41.89 2.79 48.69
N GLN A 641 -41.05 3.75 48.41
CA GLN A 641 -41.32 5.19 48.29
C GLN A 641 -40.65 5.70 47.01
N PRO A 642 -41.20 6.69 46.31
CA PRO A 642 -40.55 7.29 45.18
C PRO A 642 -39.16 7.81 45.53
N LEU A 643 -38.20 7.65 44.58
CA LEU A 643 -36.84 8.11 44.77
C LEU A 643 -36.79 9.63 45.04
N PRO A 644 -36.12 10.07 46.13
CA PRO A 644 -35.96 11.49 46.40
C PRO A 644 -35.17 12.24 45.30
N PRO A 645 -35.27 13.57 45.21
CA PRO A 645 -34.45 14.37 44.30
C PRO A 645 -32.95 14.16 44.56
N ASP A 646 -32.24 13.59 43.59
CA ASP A 646 -30.80 13.33 43.62
C ASP A 646 -30.31 12.91 42.23
N VAL A 647 -28.98 12.73 42.10
CA VAL A 647 -28.36 12.05 40.93
C VAL A 647 -28.16 10.59 41.34
N TYR A 648 -28.67 9.71 40.51
CA TYR A 648 -28.63 8.27 40.76
C TYR A 648 -27.74 7.54 39.77
N THR A 649 -27.12 6.49 40.27
CA THR A 649 -26.42 5.47 39.51
C THR A 649 -27.19 4.15 39.63
N LEU A 650 -27.61 3.59 38.51
CA LEU A 650 -28.05 2.21 38.38
C LEU A 650 -26.87 1.40 37.88
N ARG A 651 -26.45 0.40 38.66
CA ARG A 651 -25.41 -0.55 38.26
C ARG A 651 -26.05 -1.91 38.06
N VAL A 652 -25.74 -2.55 36.91
CA VAL A 652 -26.02 -3.95 36.63
C VAL A 652 -24.68 -4.65 36.57
N ARG A 653 -24.45 -5.64 37.42
CA ARG A 653 -23.17 -6.32 37.56
C ARG A 653 -22.95 -7.30 36.42
N ASP A 654 -21.69 -7.51 36.08
CA ASP A 654 -21.25 -8.53 35.11
C ASP A 654 -21.53 -9.97 35.52
N THR A 655 -21.99 -10.22 36.74
CA THR A 655 -22.47 -11.51 37.23
C THR A 655 -23.74 -12.01 36.55
N VAL A 656 -24.52 -11.12 35.89
CA VAL A 656 -25.67 -11.50 35.04
C VAL A 656 -25.18 -12.35 33.88
N ARG A 657 -25.91 -13.47 33.59
CA ARG A 657 -25.52 -14.39 32.54
C ARG A 657 -26.66 -14.60 31.53
N ALA A 658 -26.31 -14.79 30.27
CA ALA A 658 -27.28 -15.26 29.27
C ALA A 658 -27.75 -16.68 29.61
N ALA A 659 -29.03 -16.96 29.44
CA ALA A 659 -29.59 -18.29 29.70
C ALA A 659 -29.17 -19.33 28.65
N ASP A 660 -28.91 -18.89 27.41
CA ASP A 660 -28.55 -19.74 26.25
C ASP A 660 -27.04 -19.99 26.15
N SER A 661 -26.20 -18.95 26.27
CA SER A 661 -24.76 -19.08 26.14
C SER A 661 -24.02 -19.31 27.47
N GLY A 662 -24.62 -18.92 28.59
CA GLY A 662 -23.97 -18.91 29.91
C GLY A 662 -22.91 -17.82 30.08
N LEU A 663 -22.63 -17.01 29.07
CA LEU A 663 -21.68 -15.91 29.10
C LEU A 663 -22.15 -14.79 30.05
N THR A 664 -21.21 -14.10 30.68
CA THR A 664 -21.47 -12.97 31.58
C THR A 664 -21.87 -11.72 30.80
N LEU A 665 -22.52 -10.75 31.44
CA LEU A 665 -22.95 -9.49 30.86
C LEU A 665 -21.76 -8.80 30.15
N ASP A 666 -22.05 -8.28 28.98
CA ASP A 666 -21.24 -7.29 28.26
C ASP A 666 -21.90 -5.92 28.53
N GLY A 667 -21.41 -5.24 29.58
CA GLY A 667 -22.18 -4.22 30.25
C GLY A 667 -21.76 -2.77 29.99
N GLU A 668 -20.64 -2.48 29.40
CA GLU A 668 -20.08 -1.15 29.26
C GLU A 668 -21.03 -0.18 28.54
N VAL A 669 -21.51 0.85 29.25
CA VAL A 669 -22.34 1.92 28.68
C VAL A 669 -21.44 3.09 28.28
N ARG A 670 -21.15 3.22 27.00
CA ARG A 670 -20.30 4.28 26.45
C ARG A 670 -21.15 5.48 26.02
N GLU A 671 -20.74 6.69 26.37
CA GLU A 671 -21.40 7.94 25.97
C GLU A 671 -22.93 8.01 26.29
N ALA A 672 -23.36 7.30 27.34
CA ALA A 672 -24.76 7.17 27.71
C ALA A 672 -25.66 6.58 26.58
N VAL A 673 -25.11 5.73 25.71
CA VAL A 673 -25.81 5.09 24.58
C VAL A 673 -26.04 3.60 24.90
N LEU A 674 -27.21 3.08 24.49
CA LEU A 674 -27.56 1.66 24.52
C LEU A 674 -27.75 1.14 23.06
N PRO A 675 -27.49 -0.14 22.80
CA PRO A 675 -27.10 -1.23 23.69
C PRO A 675 -25.76 -1.03 24.39
N SER A 676 -25.61 -1.67 25.58
CA SER A 676 -24.33 -1.76 26.29
C SER A 676 -23.35 -2.66 25.54
N GLY A 677 -22.10 -2.70 25.98
CA GLY A 677 -21.10 -3.65 25.61
C GLY A 677 -20.03 -3.12 24.64
N ASP A 678 -18.91 -3.83 24.65
CA ASP A 678 -17.79 -3.62 23.71
C ASP A 678 -17.55 -4.85 22.81
N GLY A 679 -18.42 -5.85 22.92
CA GLY A 679 -18.35 -7.09 22.14
C GLY A 679 -17.75 -8.26 22.91
N GLN A 680 -17.30 -8.03 24.17
CA GLN A 680 -16.68 -9.04 25.02
C GLN A 680 -17.50 -9.32 26.28
N PRO A 681 -17.54 -10.57 26.77
CA PRO A 681 -18.15 -10.87 28.07
C PRO A 681 -17.36 -10.17 29.19
N GLY A 682 -18.06 -9.45 30.08
CA GLY A 682 -17.52 -8.77 31.23
C GLY A 682 -18.05 -7.35 31.36
N GLY A 683 -17.62 -6.62 32.39
CA GLY A 683 -17.99 -5.23 32.61
C GLY A 683 -19.41 -4.99 33.18
N ASP A 684 -19.51 -4.08 34.12
CA ASP A 684 -20.79 -3.66 34.70
C ASP A 684 -21.50 -2.65 33.78
N ALA A 685 -22.84 -2.74 33.64
CA ALA A 685 -23.60 -1.67 33.02
C ALA A 685 -23.91 -0.58 34.05
N VAL A 686 -23.38 0.62 33.80
CA VAL A 686 -23.53 1.76 34.70
C VAL A 686 -24.32 2.86 33.99
N VAL A 687 -25.54 3.13 34.51
CA VAL A 687 -26.47 4.12 33.96
C VAL A 687 -26.70 5.24 34.98
N TYR A 688 -26.49 6.47 34.53
CA TYR A 688 -26.76 7.68 35.35
C TYR A 688 -28.08 8.32 34.94
N PHE A 689 -28.87 8.79 35.92
CA PHE A 689 -30.05 9.60 35.72
C PHE A 689 -30.26 10.54 36.93
N SER A 690 -31.15 11.50 36.81
CA SER A 690 -31.47 12.43 37.93
C SER A 690 -32.97 12.53 38.18
N VAL A 691 -33.34 12.64 39.45
CA VAL A 691 -34.70 12.95 39.90
C VAL A 691 -34.71 14.40 40.38
N THR A 692 -35.69 15.20 39.92
CA THR A 692 -35.83 16.63 40.24
C THR A 692 -37.22 16.96 40.74
N LEU A 693 -37.37 18.04 41.52
CA LEU A 693 -38.67 18.48 42.04
C LEU A 693 -39.61 19.07 41.00
N GLN A 694 -39.07 19.50 39.85
CA GLN A 694 -39.83 20.06 38.70
C GLN A 694 -39.45 19.33 37.43
N ALA A 695 -40.45 19.07 36.57
CA ALA A 695 -40.22 18.59 35.22
C ALA A 695 -39.56 19.71 34.40
N HIS A 696 -38.30 19.55 34.03
CA HIS A 696 -37.74 20.26 32.89
C HIS A 696 -38.10 19.51 31.61
N PRO A 697 -38.57 20.20 30.55
CA PRO A 697 -38.75 19.54 29.26
C PRO A 697 -37.42 18.93 28.83
N SER A 698 -37.46 17.68 28.42
CA SER A 698 -36.29 16.99 27.87
C SER A 698 -35.72 17.84 26.73
N PRO A 699 -34.40 18.05 26.64
CA PRO A 699 -33.83 18.68 25.47
C PRO A 699 -34.21 17.83 24.24
N PRO A 700 -34.55 18.46 23.10
CA PRO A 700 -34.83 17.71 21.87
C PRO A 700 -33.65 16.81 21.57
N PRO A 701 -33.88 15.62 21.01
CA PRO A 701 -32.80 14.72 20.62
C PRO A 701 -31.82 15.51 19.74
N PRO A 702 -30.50 15.25 19.86
CA PRO A 702 -29.53 15.97 19.06
C PRO A 702 -29.87 15.78 17.58
N VAL A 703 -30.18 16.88 16.91
CA VAL A 703 -30.44 16.90 15.48
C VAL A 703 -29.16 16.43 14.85
N GLY A 704 -29.22 15.21 14.29
CA GLY A 704 -28.08 14.58 13.63
C GLY A 704 -27.44 15.57 12.66
N ARG A 705 -26.22 15.96 12.92
CA ARG A 705 -25.45 16.73 11.97
C ARG A 705 -25.37 15.87 10.70
N ARG A 706 -26.08 16.30 9.66
CA ARG A 706 -25.89 15.75 8.32
C ARG A 706 -24.38 15.79 8.03
N PRO A 707 -23.79 14.69 7.57
CA PRO A 707 -22.42 14.75 7.10
C PRO A 707 -22.36 15.78 5.97
N ARG A 708 -21.50 16.77 6.10
CA ARG A 708 -21.17 17.66 4.99
C ARG A 708 -20.49 16.78 3.94
N ARG A 709 -20.99 16.91 2.72
CA ARG A 709 -20.48 16.27 1.51
C ARG A 709 -19.00 16.58 1.29
#